data_e090e85b570288cff2c8fddff9d44a02
#
_entry.id   e090e85b570288cff2c8fddff9d44a02
#
_cell.length_a   1.000
_cell.length_b   1.000
_cell.length_c   1.000
_cell.angle_alpha   90.00
_cell.angle_beta   90.00
_cell.angle_gamma   90.00
#
_symmetry.space_group_name_H-M   'P 1'
#
loop_
_entity.id
_entity.type
_entity.pdbx_description
1 polymer ?
#
loop_
_entity_poly.entity_id
_entity_poly.type
_entity_poly.pdbx_seq_one_letter_code
_entity_poly.pdbx_strand_id
1 'polypeptide(L)'
;EARQVSIRDILLAARLNLGNFDVDLPLSASVRAEISPEGIPQLVQGQVVADAGTIVDREYEKVSLNIDHADFRFNWDARRHSLIVPFQVQSGGNQFTMRATLDAPPEQDGVWLLGVTRGDSVIDPIIIAPGASSDDEGIAINRVAVRARIDTNRKRFEIEQGDLSRVDTRPSHNLGIAVTGSLDFAGAEPHAAFGVAGTRMPVSALKRLWPIFAAVDVRSWVEEHISGGMVERVVVAGNAPLEDFKHNGPPTPEDGLSVDIETSGTTLRPIASLPAIRDADLTVRITGRNAVVNLGRGTVEVSPGRKLSIAGGVFEVADTHPKPALARASFRIDGGVPAAAALLASDGLRDTVGITLDPASTRGTVAAQVAVKLAIARPMPEDASSYVINADLTSFSADKMLLGQKVEASTLKAVASSDGFQIKGDVKINGTPATIDLRKQKGEADAELHMQATIDEAARRRFGMDLGSTVTGAIPIKVVGRVGDNVSDDGMSVEADLTPVKIDNLLPGWVKPVGRPARATYTMLKTGKAVRFDDLSVDGSGATVRGSVEFDSANELVSANFPVFALSDGDKLTLKADRGTDGALRVAMRGDIYDGRNFVKSTLASTDKARQKQEDLDLDLKVGTVAGHNGETLRGLDLKLSRRGGRIRTFNMTSKIGRDTPLNGDLRVRARDNHQVIYFETDDAGALFRFTDMYPRMFGGQMWVAMDPPTQEQSPQVGTLFIRSFAVRGEPALERVVSGAPGAAGIAGVDFSEMRADFTRFPGKMAVRDGVVRGPLVGATVEGNIDYTRDDVHLRGTFVPFYGLNNMFGQIPIVGLFLGGGSKEGLVGITYEAVGPPGAPRITVNPVSAIAPGLLRKFIPSPGTFDPNFLPPTR
;
A
#
# COMPACT_ATOMS: atom_id res chain seq x y z
N GLU A 1 -73.63 43.44 -14.23
CA GLU A 1 -72.22 43.73 -14.56
C GLU A 1 -71.42 43.90 -13.32
N ALA A 2 -70.28 43.28 -13.27
CA ALA A 2 -69.24 43.44 -12.24
C ALA A 2 -67.95 43.87 -12.94
N ARG A 3 -67.10 44.70 -12.32
CA ARG A 3 -65.87 45.18 -12.88
C ARG A 3 -64.77 45.07 -11.83
N GLN A 4 -63.70 44.31 -12.13
CA GLN A 4 -62.51 44.16 -11.27
C GLN A 4 -62.83 43.77 -9.84
N VAL A 5 -63.77 42.83 -9.66
CA VAL A 5 -64.16 42.30 -8.36
C VAL A 5 -63.24 41.15 -8.02
N SER A 6 -62.65 41.11 -6.82
CA SER A 6 -61.81 39.99 -6.41
C SER A 6 -62.64 38.67 -6.37
N ILE A 7 -62.14 37.61 -7.00
CA ILE A 7 -62.75 36.28 -6.91
C ILE A 7 -62.87 35.84 -5.46
N ARG A 8 -61.98 36.23 -4.61
CA ARG A 8 -61.97 35.96 -3.19
C ARG A 8 -63.23 36.55 -2.49
N ASP A 9 -63.58 37.78 -2.85
CA ASP A 9 -64.76 38.42 -2.27
C ASP A 9 -66.04 37.78 -2.75
N ILE A 10 -66.07 37.32 -4.01
CA ILE A 10 -67.21 36.58 -4.59
C ILE A 10 -67.39 35.24 -3.84
N LEU A 11 -66.34 34.52 -3.61
CA LEU A 11 -66.36 33.23 -2.93
C LEU A 11 -66.75 33.33 -1.45
N LEU A 12 -66.25 34.36 -0.76
CA LEU A 12 -66.62 34.66 0.59
C LEU A 12 -68.13 35.03 0.68
N ALA A 13 -68.62 35.86 -0.24
CA ALA A 13 -70.07 36.21 -0.30
C ALA A 13 -70.96 35.00 -0.58
N ALA A 14 -70.47 34.04 -1.43
CA ALA A 14 -71.13 32.78 -1.71
C ALA A 14 -70.95 31.72 -0.64
N ARG A 15 -70.23 32.03 0.45
CA ARG A 15 -69.88 31.10 1.56
C ARG A 15 -69.11 29.83 1.04
N LEU A 16 -68.37 29.97 -0.03
CA LEU A 16 -67.53 28.93 -0.57
C LEU A 16 -66.12 29.04 0.04
N ASN A 17 -65.60 27.92 0.57
CA ASN A 17 -64.25 27.80 1.08
C ASN A 17 -63.35 27.17 0.02
N LEU A 18 -62.29 27.83 -0.34
CA LEU A 18 -61.23 27.29 -1.27
C LEU A 18 -60.24 26.37 -0.60
N GLY A 19 -60.42 25.99 0.66
CA GLY A 19 -59.48 25.15 1.36
C GLY A 19 -58.13 25.85 1.59
N ASN A 20 -57.06 25.25 1.12
CA ASN A 20 -55.69 25.74 1.26
C ASN A 20 -55.28 26.77 0.17
N PHE A 21 -56.13 27.02 -0.83
CA PHE A 21 -55.77 27.95 -1.91
C PHE A 21 -56.07 29.39 -1.58
N ASP A 22 -55.14 30.27 -1.84
CA ASP A 22 -55.36 31.72 -1.87
C ASP A 22 -55.41 32.19 -3.34
N VAL A 23 -56.48 32.84 -3.70
CA VAL A 23 -56.75 33.26 -5.09
C VAL A 23 -56.87 34.78 -5.11
N ASP A 24 -55.92 35.41 -5.77
CA ASP A 24 -55.93 36.83 -6.07
C ASP A 24 -56.11 37.02 -7.56
N LEU A 25 -57.35 37.05 -8.02
CA LEU A 25 -57.74 37.19 -9.44
C LEU A 25 -58.84 38.20 -9.54
N PRO A 26 -58.61 39.40 -10.13
CA PRO A 26 -59.63 40.37 -10.43
C PRO A 26 -60.50 39.91 -11.61
N LEU A 27 -61.80 39.85 -11.39
CA LEU A 27 -62.78 39.43 -12.38
C LEU A 27 -63.63 40.63 -12.89
N SER A 28 -63.84 40.64 -14.17
CA SER A 28 -64.86 41.48 -14.81
C SER A 28 -65.93 40.59 -15.43
N ALA A 29 -67.19 40.78 -15.11
CA ALA A 29 -68.28 39.94 -15.60
C ALA A 29 -69.43 40.73 -16.17
N SER A 30 -69.96 40.26 -17.29
CA SER A 30 -71.22 40.72 -17.83
C SER A 30 -72.08 39.49 -18.17
N VAL A 31 -73.16 39.31 -17.41
CA VAL A 31 -74.03 38.13 -17.56
C VAL A 31 -75.48 38.61 -17.67
N ARG A 32 -76.21 38.15 -18.67
CA ARG A 32 -77.70 38.32 -18.85
C ARG A 32 -78.30 36.92 -18.72
N ALA A 33 -79.19 36.73 -17.85
CA ALA A 33 -80.00 35.53 -17.71
C ALA A 33 -81.48 35.87 -17.70
N GLU A 34 -82.24 35.09 -18.42
CA GLU A 34 -83.72 35.08 -18.43
C GLU A 34 -84.15 33.67 -17.93
N ILE A 35 -84.90 33.67 -16.84
CA ILE A 35 -85.35 32.44 -16.21
C ILE A 35 -86.84 32.43 -16.25
N SER A 36 -87.47 31.30 -16.56
CA SER A 36 -88.90 31.14 -16.55
C SER A 36 -89.48 31.13 -15.10
N PRO A 37 -90.78 31.32 -14.89
CA PRO A 37 -91.38 31.21 -13.60
C PRO A 37 -91.17 29.86 -12.89
N GLU A 38 -90.95 28.87 -13.63
CA GLU A 38 -90.65 27.48 -13.17
C GLU A 38 -89.15 27.29 -12.80
N GLY A 39 -88.34 28.32 -12.96
CA GLY A 39 -86.95 28.32 -12.62
C GLY A 39 -86.04 27.74 -13.73
N ILE A 40 -86.58 27.50 -14.95
CA ILE A 40 -85.83 26.98 -16.10
C ILE A 40 -85.16 28.12 -16.86
N PRO A 41 -83.86 28.11 -17.12
CA PRO A 41 -83.17 29.12 -17.87
C PRO A 41 -83.68 29.11 -19.38
N GLN A 42 -84.15 30.29 -19.85
CA GLN A 42 -84.49 30.44 -21.21
C GLN A 42 -83.38 31.08 -22.05
N LEU A 43 -82.66 32.01 -21.47
CA LEU A 43 -81.48 32.60 -21.99
C LEU A 43 -80.45 32.79 -20.89
N VAL A 44 -79.22 32.35 -21.11
CA VAL A 44 -78.05 32.77 -20.36
C VAL A 44 -76.96 33.10 -21.33
N GLN A 45 -76.54 34.37 -21.37
CA GLN A 45 -75.43 34.84 -22.16
C GLN A 45 -74.53 35.75 -21.33
N GLY A 46 -73.27 35.67 -21.51
CA GLY A 46 -72.34 36.48 -20.78
C GLY A 46 -70.87 36.21 -21.05
N GLN A 47 -70.04 36.97 -20.43
CA GLN A 47 -68.61 36.82 -20.46
C GLN A 47 -68.04 37.11 -19.07
N VAL A 48 -67.12 36.35 -18.67
CA VAL A 48 -66.30 36.58 -17.47
C VAL A 48 -64.88 36.63 -17.93
N VAL A 49 -64.22 37.71 -17.60
CA VAL A 49 -62.80 37.94 -17.90
C VAL A 49 -62.04 38.02 -16.59
N ALA A 50 -61.01 37.23 -16.43
CA ALA A 50 -60.04 37.39 -15.36
C ALA A 50 -58.81 38.10 -15.94
N ASP A 51 -58.39 39.16 -15.26
CA ASP A 51 -57.16 39.87 -15.53
C ASP A 51 -55.98 39.12 -14.82
N ALA A 52 -54.74 39.65 -15.04
CA ALA A 52 -53.57 39.06 -14.40
C ALA A 52 -53.68 38.92 -12.89
N GLY A 53 -53.36 37.73 -12.39
CA GLY A 53 -53.43 37.40 -10.98
C GLY A 53 -52.76 36.03 -10.64
N THR A 54 -52.89 35.61 -9.39
CA THR A 54 -52.21 34.43 -8.88
C THR A 54 -53.13 33.51 -8.08
N ILE A 55 -52.84 32.21 -8.17
CA ILE A 55 -53.41 31.19 -7.29
C ILE A 55 -52.25 30.55 -6.54
N VAL A 56 -52.22 30.66 -5.22
CA VAL A 56 -51.15 30.15 -4.35
C VAL A 56 -51.70 29.06 -3.44
N ASP A 57 -51.01 27.96 -3.33
CA ASP A 57 -51.28 26.97 -2.32
C ASP A 57 -50.60 27.40 -1.00
N ARG A 58 -51.40 27.63 0.08
CA ARG A 58 -50.89 28.05 1.39
C ARG A 58 -50.03 27.03 2.11
N GLU A 59 -50.12 25.72 1.74
CA GLU A 59 -49.28 24.67 2.26
C GLU A 59 -47.89 24.71 1.62
N TYR A 60 -47.82 25.20 0.38
CA TYR A 60 -46.60 25.34 -0.42
C TYR A 60 -46.44 26.78 -0.91
N GLU A 61 -46.23 27.73 0.01
CA GLU A 61 -46.12 29.18 -0.32
C GLU A 61 -45.25 29.57 -1.52
N LYS A 62 -44.37 28.66 -1.92
CA LYS A 62 -43.46 28.86 -3.08
C LYS A 62 -44.06 28.42 -4.41
N VAL A 63 -45.22 27.77 -4.40
CA VAL A 63 -45.89 27.28 -5.61
C VAL A 63 -47.07 28.14 -5.94
N SER A 64 -46.93 28.91 -7.01
CA SER A 64 -48.00 29.78 -7.49
C SER A 64 -48.32 29.50 -8.98
N LEU A 65 -49.58 29.49 -9.33
CA LEU A 65 -50.06 29.52 -10.70
C LEU A 65 -50.36 30.97 -11.07
N ASN A 66 -49.59 31.53 -11.98
CA ASN A 66 -49.83 32.86 -12.50
C ASN A 66 -50.82 32.74 -13.65
N ILE A 67 -51.93 33.45 -13.59
CA ILE A 67 -52.87 33.63 -14.70
C ILE A 67 -52.57 34.98 -15.31
N ASP A 68 -52.22 34.99 -16.58
CA ASP A 68 -51.98 36.24 -17.32
C ASP A 68 -53.29 36.82 -17.83
N HIS A 69 -54.20 35.99 -18.34
CA HIS A 69 -55.51 36.32 -18.84
C HIS A 69 -56.42 35.10 -18.90
N ALA A 70 -57.71 35.22 -18.58
CA ALA A 70 -58.70 34.20 -18.82
C ALA A 70 -60.02 34.78 -19.29
N ASP A 71 -60.59 34.30 -20.38
CA ASP A 71 -61.85 34.74 -20.98
C ASP A 71 -62.81 33.56 -21.09
N PHE A 72 -63.94 33.64 -20.43
CA PHE A 72 -65.00 32.62 -20.44
C PHE A 72 -66.27 33.26 -21.00
N ARG A 73 -66.86 32.70 -22.09
CA ARG A 73 -68.08 33.18 -22.67
C ARG A 73 -69.19 32.14 -22.42
N PHE A 74 -70.30 32.53 -22.00
CA PHE A 74 -71.43 31.69 -21.65
C PHE A 74 -72.55 31.85 -22.67
N ASN A 75 -73.07 30.77 -23.20
CA ASN A 75 -74.17 30.72 -24.11
C ASN A 75 -75.10 29.51 -23.78
N TRP A 76 -76.38 29.78 -23.42
CA TRP A 76 -77.37 28.75 -23.15
C TRP A 76 -78.09 28.35 -24.43
N ASP A 77 -78.03 27.06 -24.80
CA ASP A 77 -78.81 26.49 -25.87
C ASP A 77 -80.08 25.86 -25.25
N ALA A 78 -81.21 26.61 -25.37
CA ALA A 78 -82.50 26.18 -24.81
C ALA A 78 -83.07 24.92 -25.47
N ARG A 79 -82.67 24.56 -26.69
CA ARG A 79 -83.14 23.35 -27.36
C ARG A 79 -82.47 22.09 -26.89
N ARG A 80 -81.17 22.23 -26.56
CA ARG A 80 -80.34 21.13 -26.07
C ARG A 80 -80.30 21.08 -24.54
N HIS A 81 -80.85 22.07 -23.88
CA HIS A 81 -80.70 22.25 -22.42
C HIS A 81 -79.20 22.24 -21.99
N SER A 82 -78.35 22.91 -22.81
CA SER A 82 -76.89 22.88 -22.61
C SER A 82 -76.32 24.28 -22.45
N LEU A 83 -75.47 24.48 -21.45
CA LEU A 83 -74.63 25.70 -21.34
C LEU A 83 -73.30 25.45 -22.12
N ILE A 84 -73.05 26.23 -23.14
CA ILE A 84 -71.82 26.16 -23.93
C ILE A 84 -70.89 27.31 -23.46
N VAL A 85 -69.65 26.94 -23.08
CA VAL A 85 -68.67 27.85 -22.55
C VAL A 85 -67.37 27.69 -23.35
N PRO A 86 -67.19 28.39 -24.47
CA PRO A 86 -65.85 28.57 -25.00
C PRO A 86 -65.02 29.44 -24.07
N PHE A 87 -63.78 28.99 -23.83
CA PHE A 87 -62.90 29.72 -22.94
C PHE A 87 -61.46 29.65 -23.44
N GLN A 88 -60.71 30.70 -23.04
CA GLN A 88 -59.26 30.80 -23.26
C GLN A 88 -58.58 31.19 -21.95
N VAL A 89 -57.49 30.48 -21.62
CA VAL A 89 -56.65 30.80 -20.48
C VAL A 89 -55.19 30.89 -20.93
N GLN A 90 -54.52 31.95 -20.47
CA GLN A 90 -53.08 32.16 -20.67
C GLN A 90 -52.41 32.21 -19.29
N SER A 91 -51.31 31.50 -19.13
CA SER A 91 -50.61 31.37 -17.88
C SER A 91 -49.12 31.07 -18.16
N GLY A 92 -48.25 32.04 -17.92
CA GLY A 92 -46.79 31.89 -18.03
C GLY A 92 -46.32 31.29 -19.37
N GLY A 93 -46.93 31.74 -20.49
CA GLY A 93 -46.65 31.20 -21.82
C GLY A 93 -47.47 29.95 -22.21
N ASN A 94 -48.18 29.33 -21.28
CA ASN A 94 -49.16 28.30 -21.63
C ASN A 94 -50.43 28.94 -22.19
N GLN A 95 -51.01 28.29 -23.18
CA GLN A 95 -52.24 28.77 -23.80
C GLN A 95 -53.23 27.61 -23.93
N PHE A 96 -54.40 27.77 -23.36
CA PHE A 96 -55.47 26.80 -23.38
C PHE A 96 -56.71 27.41 -24.07
N THR A 97 -57.05 26.98 -25.28
CA THR A 97 -58.28 27.34 -25.98
C THR A 97 -59.19 26.15 -26.08
N MET A 98 -60.27 26.18 -25.27
CA MET A 98 -61.15 25.01 -25.11
C MET A 98 -62.62 25.43 -25.13
N ARG A 99 -63.52 24.44 -25.23
CA ARG A 99 -64.96 24.57 -25.13
C ARG A 99 -65.45 23.59 -24.07
N ALA A 100 -66.14 24.08 -23.08
CA ALA A 100 -66.95 23.28 -22.16
C ALA A 100 -68.40 23.28 -22.59
N THR A 101 -69.06 22.13 -22.42
CA THR A 101 -70.51 22.00 -22.50
C THR A 101 -71.00 21.39 -21.23
N LEU A 102 -72.03 21.99 -20.64
CA LEU A 102 -72.70 21.46 -19.44
C LEU A 102 -74.17 21.23 -19.76
N ASP A 103 -74.53 19.95 -19.91
CA ASP A 103 -75.89 19.53 -20.26
C ASP A 103 -76.70 19.31 -18.96
N ALA A 104 -77.83 19.94 -18.89
CA ALA A 104 -78.73 19.84 -17.80
C ALA A 104 -79.48 18.51 -17.78
N PRO A 105 -79.79 17.96 -16.55
CA PRO A 105 -80.46 16.69 -16.43
C PRO A 105 -81.89 16.73 -17.07
N PRO A 106 -82.22 15.72 -17.87
CA PRO A 106 -83.64 15.56 -18.26
C PRO A 106 -84.43 15.13 -17.03
N GLU A 107 -85.46 15.84 -16.66
CA GLU A 107 -86.40 15.49 -15.62
C GLU A 107 -85.82 15.20 -14.22
N GLN A 108 -85.40 16.19 -13.44
CA GLN A 108 -85.08 16.15 -11.97
C GLN A 108 -84.07 15.05 -11.51
N ASP A 109 -83.40 14.43 -12.40
CA ASP A 109 -82.43 13.33 -12.15
C ASP A 109 -81.16 13.83 -11.38
N GLY A 110 -80.96 15.13 -11.29
CA GLY A 110 -79.89 15.75 -10.57
C GLY A 110 -78.49 15.51 -11.16
N VAL A 111 -78.36 14.85 -12.32
CA VAL A 111 -77.11 14.49 -12.96
C VAL A 111 -76.80 15.40 -14.16
N TRP A 112 -75.79 16.25 -13.99
CA TRP A 112 -75.29 17.11 -15.05
C TRP A 112 -74.13 16.40 -15.80
N LEU A 113 -74.09 16.55 -17.14
CA LEU A 113 -73.01 16.02 -17.96
C LEU A 113 -72.10 17.18 -18.43
N LEU A 114 -70.85 17.09 -18.08
CA LEU A 114 -69.83 18.03 -18.50
C LEU A 114 -68.98 17.43 -19.60
N GLY A 115 -68.89 18.13 -20.71
CA GLY A 115 -67.94 17.83 -21.79
C GLY A 115 -66.95 18.94 -21.93
N VAL A 116 -65.69 18.62 -22.06
CA VAL A 116 -64.66 19.60 -22.47
C VAL A 116 -63.90 19.07 -23.65
N THR A 117 -63.85 19.90 -24.65
CA THR A 117 -63.16 19.60 -25.94
C THR A 117 -62.30 20.76 -26.35
N ARG A 118 -61.39 20.56 -27.25
CA ARG A 118 -60.71 21.68 -27.92
C ARG A 118 -61.73 22.61 -28.61
N GLY A 119 -61.48 23.90 -28.57
CA GLY A 119 -62.31 24.88 -29.24
C GLY A 119 -62.35 24.67 -30.78
N ASP A 120 -63.37 25.24 -31.45
CA ASP A 120 -63.57 25.06 -32.91
C ASP A 120 -62.45 25.64 -33.79
N SER A 121 -61.58 26.48 -33.23
CA SER A 121 -60.46 27.03 -33.98
C SER A 121 -59.41 25.97 -34.22
N VAL A 122 -59.31 25.50 -35.49
CA VAL A 122 -58.27 24.51 -35.91
C VAL A 122 -56.85 25.15 -35.84
N ILE A 123 -56.73 26.43 -35.68
CA ILE A 123 -55.49 27.20 -35.83
C ILE A 123 -54.73 27.37 -34.51
N ASP A 124 -55.40 27.32 -33.34
CA ASP A 124 -54.79 27.58 -32.06
C ASP A 124 -54.63 26.27 -31.25
N PRO A 125 -53.50 25.58 -31.30
CA PRO A 125 -53.30 24.40 -30.43
C PRO A 125 -53.24 24.82 -28.96
N ILE A 126 -53.54 23.88 -28.05
CA ILE A 126 -53.19 24.05 -26.66
C ILE A 126 -51.69 23.95 -26.56
N ILE A 127 -51.05 25.01 -26.07
CA ILE A 127 -49.61 25.08 -25.92
C ILE A 127 -49.24 24.94 -24.48
N ILE A 128 -48.44 23.93 -24.15
CA ILE A 128 -47.76 23.89 -22.89
C ILE A 128 -46.35 24.40 -23.14
N ALA A 129 -46.05 25.55 -22.54
CA ALA A 129 -44.86 26.35 -22.82
C ALA A 129 -43.55 25.57 -22.70
N PRO A 130 -42.52 26.02 -23.42
CA PRO A 130 -41.17 25.41 -23.24
C PRO A 130 -40.68 25.59 -21.80
N GLY A 131 -39.89 24.62 -21.30
CA GLY A 131 -39.23 24.71 -20.05
C GLY A 131 -38.10 25.75 -20.04
N ALA A 132 -37.39 25.86 -18.92
CA ALA A 132 -36.29 26.83 -18.72
C ALA A 132 -35.03 26.52 -19.60
N SER A 133 -34.95 25.32 -20.22
CA SER A 133 -33.84 24.91 -21.09
C SER A 133 -34.09 25.33 -22.55
N SER A 134 -33.08 25.85 -23.22
CA SER A 134 -33.15 26.30 -24.61
C SER A 134 -33.49 25.18 -25.62
N ASP A 135 -33.25 23.92 -25.26
CA ASP A 135 -33.47 22.76 -26.13
C ASP A 135 -34.88 22.15 -25.97
N ASP A 136 -35.72 22.78 -25.17
CA ASP A 136 -37.00 22.24 -24.74
C ASP A 136 -38.15 22.92 -25.55
N GLU A 137 -38.56 22.32 -26.66
CA GLU A 137 -39.71 22.78 -27.44
C GLU A 137 -41.02 22.64 -26.68
N GLY A 138 -41.92 23.61 -26.80
CA GLY A 138 -43.27 23.56 -26.25
C GLY A 138 -44.05 22.32 -26.70
N ILE A 139 -44.98 21.87 -25.90
CA ILE A 139 -45.86 20.73 -26.22
C ILE A 139 -47.16 21.28 -26.78
N ALA A 140 -47.45 21.01 -28.06
CA ALA A 140 -48.74 21.32 -28.64
C ALA A 140 -49.70 20.14 -28.50
N ILE A 141 -50.74 20.27 -27.69
CA ILE A 141 -51.84 19.32 -27.58
C ILE A 141 -52.91 19.64 -28.62
N ASN A 142 -53.22 18.69 -29.48
CA ASN A 142 -54.20 18.88 -30.57
C ASN A 142 -55.50 18.08 -30.38
N ARG A 143 -55.60 17.24 -29.35
CA ARG A 143 -56.81 16.53 -28.99
C ARG A 143 -57.07 16.61 -27.50
N VAL A 144 -58.24 17.09 -27.12
CA VAL A 144 -58.78 17.12 -25.77
C VAL A 144 -60.17 16.55 -25.80
N ALA A 145 -60.48 15.58 -24.94
CA ALA A 145 -61.79 15.04 -24.73
C ALA A 145 -61.98 14.71 -23.26
N VAL A 146 -62.77 15.50 -22.56
CA VAL A 146 -63.14 15.20 -21.16
C VAL A 146 -64.66 15.01 -21.11
N ARG A 147 -65.06 13.91 -20.45
CA ARG A 147 -66.46 13.64 -20.07
C ARG A 147 -66.52 13.43 -18.61
N ALA A 148 -67.37 14.19 -17.95
CA ALA A 148 -67.56 14.10 -16.53
C ALA A 148 -69.07 14.18 -16.17
N ARG A 149 -69.44 13.59 -15.05
CA ARG A 149 -70.77 13.64 -14.45
C ARG A 149 -70.70 14.40 -13.13
N ILE A 150 -71.72 15.21 -12.90
CA ILE A 150 -71.91 15.92 -11.64
C ILE A 150 -73.27 15.44 -11.10
N ASP A 151 -73.27 14.59 -10.12
CA ASP A 151 -74.44 14.09 -9.43
C ASP A 151 -74.71 14.95 -8.20
N THR A 152 -75.64 15.91 -8.29
CA THR A 152 -75.95 16.82 -7.18
C THR A 152 -76.65 16.11 -6.07
N ASN A 153 -77.41 15.03 -6.32
CA ASN A 153 -78.09 14.26 -5.29
C ASN A 153 -77.16 13.40 -4.45
N ARG A 154 -76.19 12.80 -5.12
CA ARG A 154 -75.19 11.98 -4.45
C ARG A 154 -73.94 12.80 -4.04
N LYS A 155 -73.90 14.08 -4.41
CA LYS A 155 -72.77 14.97 -4.14
C LYS A 155 -71.46 14.37 -4.69
N ARG A 156 -71.50 13.83 -5.89
CA ARG A 156 -70.39 13.15 -6.53
C ARG A 156 -70.05 13.80 -7.87
N PHE A 157 -68.74 14.07 -8.04
CA PHE A 157 -68.14 14.47 -9.32
C PHE A 157 -67.38 13.25 -9.85
N GLU A 158 -67.57 12.92 -11.15
CA GLU A 158 -66.91 11.75 -11.75
C GLU A 158 -66.40 12.09 -13.17
N ILE A 159 -65.12 11.95 -13.41
CA ILE A 159 -64.50 12.01 -14.72
C ILE A 159 -64.56 10.59 -15.31
N GLU A 160 -65.52 10.35 -16.23
CA GLU A 160 -65.65 9.05 -16.93
C GLU A 160 -64.52 8.88 -17.94
N GLN A 161 -64.12 9.94 -18.61
CA GLN A 161 -63.08 9.92 -19.62
C GLN A 161 -62.41 11.33 -19.66
N GLY A 162 -61.07 11.31 -19.58
CA GLY A 162 -60.25 12.51 -19.80
C GLY A 162 -59.09 12.09 -20.70
N ASP A 163 -59.00 12.58 -21.92
CA ASP A 163 -57.96 12.34 -22.87
C ASP A 163 -57.32 13.69 -23.30
N LEU A 164 -56.02 13.78 -23.07
CA LEU A 164 -55.16 14.83 -23.62
C LEU A 164 -54.11 14.18 -24.49
N SER A 165 -54.08 14.55 -25.78
CA SER A 165 -53.08 13.91 -26.64
C SER A 165 -52.57 14.84 -27.73
N ARG A 166 -51.33 14.59 -28.14
CA ARG A 166 -50.76 15.07 -29.38
C ARG A 166 -50.72 13.90 -30.36
N VAL A 167 -51.41 14.05 -31.46
CA VAL A 167 -51.38 13.09 -32.59
C VAL A 167 -50.60 13.78 -33.71
N ASP A 168 -49.48 13.20 -34.09
CA ASP A 168 -48.62 13.72 -35.19
C ASP A 168 -48.58 12.72 -36.33
N THR A 169 -48.20 13.17 -37.51
CA THR A 169 -47.92 12.32 -38.66
C THR A 169 -46.77 11.34 -38.40
N ARG A 170 -45.85 11.68 -37.51
CA ARG A 170 -44.78 10.80 -37.02
C ARG A 170 -45.20 10.11 -35.75
N PRO A 171 -45.39 8.78 -35.74
CA PRO A 171 -45.84 8.06 -34.55
C PRO A 171 -44.97 8.25 -33.31
N SER A 172 -43.67 8.50 -33.50
CA SER A 172 -42.69 8.76 -32.41
C SER A 172 -42.97 10.06 -31.66
N HIS A 173 -43.73 10.98 -32.23
CA HIS A 173 -44.09 12.27 -31.63
C HIS A 173 -45.46 12.24 -30.95
N ASN A 174 -46.19 11.13 -31.06
CA ASN A 174 -47.44 10.98 -30.36
C ASN A 174 -47.19 10.89 -28.88
N LEU A 175 -47.97 11.62 -28.11
CA LEU A 175 -48.06 11.49 -26.65
C LEU A 175 -49.50 11.62 -26.21
N GLY A 176 -49.86 11.01 -25.11
CA GLY A 176 -51.19 11.08 -24.56
C GLY A 176 -51.24 10.78 -23.09
N ILE A 177 -52.14 11.45 -22.40
CA ILE A 177 -52.49 11.17 -21.01
C ILE A 177 -54.00 10.88 -20.96
N ALA A 178 -54.36 9.79 -20.33
CA ALA A 178 -55.72 9.43 -20.01
C ALA A 178 -55.94 9.62 -18.50
N VAL A 179 -57.08 10.18 -18.14
CA VAL A 179 -57.46 10.45 -16.75
C VAL A 179 -58.90 9.97 -16.51
N THR A 180 -59.13 9.23 -15.41
CA THR A 180 -60.44 8.92 -14.91
C THR A 180 -60.45 9.20 -13.39
N GLY A 181 -61.61 9.40 -12.82
CA GLY A 181 -61.64 9.56 -11.37
C GLY A 181 -63.01 10.03 -10.82
N SER A 182 -63.13 10.05 -9.48
CA SER A 182 -64.30 10.60 -8.81
C SER A 182 -63.91 11.27 -7.54
N LEU A 183 -64.66 12.30 -7.20
CA LEU A 183 -64.66 12.97 -5.90
C LEU A 183 -66.02 12.77 -5.27
N ASP A 184 -66.07 12.16 -4.10
CA ASP A 184 -67.32 11.89 -3.36
C ASP A 184 -67.32 12.77 -2.10
N PHE A 185 -68.37 13.61 -2.01
CA PHE A 185 -68.58 14.53 -0.88
C PHE A 185 -69.78 14.11 -0.01
N ALA A 186 -70.31 12.91 -0.20
CA ALA A 186 -71.47 12.42 0.56
C ALA A 186 -71.13 12.00 1.98
N GLY A 187 -69.91 11.56 2.24
CA GLY A 187 -69.35 11.12 3.50
C GLY A 187 -68.94 12.28 4.44
N ALA A 188 -68.51 11.94 5.64
CA ALA A 188 -67.95 12.89 6.59
C ALA A 188 -66.65 13.55 6.10
N GLU A 189 -65.88 12.76 5.32
CA GLU A 189 -64.63 13.20 4.68
C GLU A 189 -64.75 13.04 3.16
N PRO A 190 -64.36 14.04 2.38
CA PRO A 190 -64.31 13.90 0.91
C PRO A 190 -63.35 12.76 0.51
N HIS A 191 -63.82 11.87 -0.39
CA HIS A 191 -63.06 10.75 -0.86
C HIS A 191 -62.66 10.95 -2.34
N ALA A 192 -61.40 10.70 -2.68
CA ALA A 192 -60.92 10.80 -4.03
C ALA A 192 -60.49 9.43 -4.56
N ALA A 193 -61.00 9.06 -5.74
CA ALA A 193 -60.53 7.89 -6.53
C ALA A 193 -60.13 8.38 -7.90
N PHE A 194 -58.92 8.14 -8.35
CA PHE A 194 -58.44 8.55 -9.69
C PHE A 194 -57.46 7.58 -10.29
N GLY A 195 -57.39 7.60 -11.62
CA GLY A 195 -56.40 6.91 -12.39
C GLY A 195 -55.86 7.79 -13.51
N VAL A 196 -54.56 7.80 -13.66
CA VAL A 196 -53.84 8.56 -14.71
C VAL A 196 -52.93 7.58 -15.44
N ALA A 197 -53.02 7.52 -16.76
CA ALA A 197 -52.17 6.70 -17.57
C ALA A 197 -51.56 7.54 -18.72
N GLY A 198 -50.24 7.45 -18.87
CA GLY A 198 -49.54 8.14 -19.97
C GLY A 198 -48.93 7.17 -20.96
N THR A 199 -48.96 7.54 -22.20
CA THR A 199 -48.26 6.80 -23.27
C THR A 199 -46.77 7.14 -23.26
N ARG A 200 -46.02 6.46 -24.11
CA ARG A 200 -44.57 6.77 -24.30
C ARG A 200 -44.36 8.23 -24.64
N MET A 201 -43.46 8.92 -23.89
CA MET A 201 -43.16 10.30 -24.06
C MET A 201 -41.76 10.67 -23.56
N PRO A 202 -41.15 11.78 -24.01
CA PRO A 202 -39.95 12.31 -23.39
C PRO A 202 -40.17 12.64 -21.90
N VAL A 203 -39.12 12.44 -21.07
CA VAL A 203 -39.15 12.84 -19.64
C VAL A 203 -39.49 14.32 -19.48
N SER A 204 -39.02 15.18 -20.37
CA SER A 204 -39.37 16.60 -20.38
C SER A 204 -40.88 16.86 -20.56
N ALA A 205 -41.55 16.02 -21.34
CA ALA A 205 -43.00 16.11 -21.50
C ALA A 205 -43.73 15.70 -20.22
N LEU A 206 -43.34 14.61 -19.57
CA LEU A 206 -43.91 14.20 -18.26
C LEU A 206 -43.78 15.31 -17.23
N LYS A 207 -42.60 15.92 -17.10
CA LYS A 207 -42.36 17.03 -16.18
C LYS A 207 -43.31 18.22 -16.37
N ARG A 208 -43.61 18.55 -17.62
CA ARG A 208 -44.53 19.67 -17.97
C ARG A 208 -45.99 19.31 -17.73
N LEU A 209 -46.35 18.07 -17.99
CA LEU A 209 -47.69 17.57 -17.83
C LEU A 209 -48.01 17.24 -16.37
N TRP A 210 -47.01 17.24 -15.46
CA TRP A 210 -47.16 17.02 -14.04
C TRP A 210 -47.82 18.24 -13.38
N PRO A 211 -49.01 18.12 -12.76
CA PRO A 211 -49.69 19.24 -12.12
C PRO A 211 -48.80 19.88 -11.05
N ILE A 212 -48.74 21.23 -11.06
CA ILE A 212 -47.82 21.99 -10.18
C ILE A 212 -48.09 21.78 -8.69
N PHE A 213 -49.31 21.49 -8.32
CA PHE A 213 -49.74 21.27 -6.92
C PHE A 213 -49.72 19.78 -6.52
N ALA A 214 -49.36 18.87 -7.41
CA ALA A 214 -49.36 17.45 -7.14
C ALA A 214 -47.95 16.98 -6.71
N ALA A 215 -47.78 16.43 -5.47
CA ALA A 215 -46.53 15.92 -4.94
C ALA A 215 -45.35 16.91 -5.14
N VAL A 216 -45.50 18.13 -4.70
CA VAL A 216 -44.62 19.29 -4.96
C VAL A 216 -43.15 19.00 -4.68
N ASP A 217 -42.82 18.37 -3.55
CA ASP A 217 -41.42 18.04 -3.19
C ASP A 217 -40.81 17.02 -4.16
N VAL A 218 -41.58 16.00 -4.54
CA VAL A 218 -41.13 14.98 -5.49
C VAL A 218 -40.94 15.58 -6.89
N ARG A 219 -41.92 16.42 -7.32
CA ARG A 219 -41.85 17.15 -8.57
C ARG A 219 -40.60 18.02 -8.65
N SER A 220 -40.34 18.84 -7.63
CA SER A 220 -39.15 19.70 -7.57
C SER A 220 -37.86 18.87 -7.62
N TRP A 221 -37.79 17.77 -6.90
CA TRP A 221 -36.65 16.88 -6.94
C TRP A 221 -36.43 16.28 -8.34
N VAL A 222 -37.52 15.81 -9.01
CA VAL A 222 -37.45 15.26 -10.37
C VAL A 222 -37.03 16.32 -11.37
N GLU A 223 -37.51 17.56 -11.24
CA GLU A 223 -37.09 18.68 -12.10
C GLU A 223 -35.61 18.96 -12.02
N GLU A 224 -35.03 18.93 -10.82
CA GLU A 224 -33.62 19.24 -10.57
C GLU A 224 -32.69 18.08 -10.94
N HIS A 225 -33.09 16.83 -10.67
CA HIS A 225 -32.17 15.69 -10.64
C HIS A 225 -32.31 14.71 -11.81
N ILE A 226 -33.40 14.79 -12.58
CA ILE A 226 -33.65 13.90 -13.71
C ILE A 226 -33.69 14.71 -15.01
N SER A 227 -33.00 14.27 -16.04
CA SER A 227 -33.02 14.90 -17.36
C SER A 227 -32.88 13.88 -18.47
N GLY A 228 -33.36 14.23 -19.67
CA GLY A 228 -33.28 13.35 -20.84
C GLY A 228 -34.04 12.03 -20.68
N GLY A 229 -33.93 11.17 -21.69
CA GLY A 229 -34.56 9.84 -21.70
C GLY A 229 -36.03 9.86 -22.09
N MET A 230 -36.62 8.66 -22.11
CA MET A 230 -38.00 8.39 -22.46
C MET A 230 -38.74 7.75 -21.29
N VAL A 231 -39.95 8.20 -21.03
CA VAL A 231 -40.93 7.49 -20.20
C VAL A 231 -41.58 6.45 -21.10
N GLU A 232 -41.42 5.20 -20.83
CA GLU A 232 -42.03 4.09 -21.58
C GLU A 232 -43.46 3.82 -21.12
N ARG A 233 -43.71 4.02 -19.83
CA ARG A 233 -45.00 3.83 -19.15
C ARG A 233 -45.09 4.73 -17.92
N VAL A 234 -46.24 5.33 -17.70
CA VAL A 234 -46.65 5.96 -16.46
C VAL A 234 -48.07 5.62 -16.11
N VAL A 235 -48.30 5.09 -14.93
CA VAL A 235 -49.64 4.83 -14.35
C VAL A 235 -49.61 5.31 -12.92
N VAL A 236 -50.59 6.13 -12.59
CA VAL A 236 -50.84 6.60 -11.20
C VAL A 236 -52.28 6.34 -10.86
N ALA A 237 -52.54 5.71 -9.73
CA ALA A 237 -53.91 5.50 -9.22
C ALA A 237 -53.97 5.86 -7.75
N GLY A 238 -55.03 6.52 -7.35
CA GLY A 238 -55.30 6.87 -5.96
C GLY A 238 -56.74 6.48 -5.58
N ASN A 239 -56.91 6.07 -4.32
CA ASN A 239 -58.25 5.74 -3.74
C ASN A 239 -58.19 5.89 -2.22
N ALA A 240 -58.40 7.13 -1.74
CA ALA A 240 -58.29 7.43 -0.31
C ALA A 240 -59.06 8.72 0.01
N PRO A 241 -59.30 9.01 1.29
CA PRO A 241 -59.74 10.35 1.74
C PRO A 241 -58.88 11.44 1.15
N LEU A 242 -59.46 12.55 0.71
CA LEU A 242 -58.71 13.67 0.09
C LEU A 242 -57.63 14.22 0.98
N GLU A 243 -57.83 14.18 2.31
CA GLU A 243 -56.85 14.62 3.32
C GLU A 243 -55.56 13.77 3.30
N ASP A 244 -55.62 12.47 2.97
CA ASP A 244 -54.47 11.54 2.95
C ASP A 244 -53.51 11.84 1.79
N PHE A 245 -53.95 12.61 0.78
CA PHE A 245 -53.10 13.06 -0.33
C PHE A 245 -52.39 14.41 -0.04
N LYS A 246 -52.70 15.07 1.08
CA LYS A 246 -52.06 16.31 1.50
C LYS A 246 -50.69 16.05 2.12
N HIS A 247 -49.78 17.02 2.01
CA HIS A 247 -48.38 16.89 2.48
C HIS A 247 -48.31 16.53 3.98
N ASN A 248 -49.15 17.19 4.82
CA ASN A 248 -49.21 16.96 6.25
C ASN A 248 -50.45 16.18 6.68
N GLY A 249 -51.06 15.45 5.74
CA GLY A 249 -52.26 14.66 6.00
C GLY A 249 -51.97 13.36 6.76
N PRO A 250 -53.03 12.61 7.07
CA PRO A 250 -52.87 11.24 7.60
C PRO A 250 -52.06 10.33 6.70
N PRO A 251 -51.46 9.27 7.24
CA PRO A 251 -50.67 8.32 6.42
C PRO A 251 -51.53 7.64 5.37
N THR A 252 -51.17 7.71 4.08
CA THR A 252 -51.91 7.06 2.99
C THR A 252 -52.02 5.57 3.23
N PRO A 253 -53.25 4.96 3.09
CA PRO A 253 -53.46 3.52 3.19
C PRO A 253 -52.58 2.71 2.21
N GLU A 254 -52.36 1.44 2.49
CA GLU A 254 -51.54 0.57 1.62
C GLU A 254 -52.08 0.47 0.18
N ASP A 255 -53.40 0.48 0.02
CA ASP A 255 -54.09 0.48 -1.27
C ASP A 255 -54.52 1.87 -1.73
N GLY A 256 -54.19 2.93 -0.94
CA GLY A 256 -54.65 4.30 -1.21
C GLY A 256 -53.91 5.00 -2.34
N LEU A 257 -52.67 4.58 -2.70
CA LEU A 257 -51.88 5.14 -3.79
C LEU A 257 -51.06 4.05 -4.47
N SER A 258 -51.08 4.07 -5.80
CA SER A 258 -50.22 3.24 -6.66
C SER A 258 -49.58 4.08 -7.76
N VAL A 259 -48.26 4.00 -7.87
CA VAL A 259 -47.49 4.64 -8.95
C VAL A 259 -46.60 3.60 -9.61
N ASP A 260 -46.64 3.54 -10.92
CA ASP A 260 -45.82 2.66 -11.77
C ASP A 260 -45.26 3.50 -12.93
N ILE A 261 -43.94 3.76 -12.93
CA ILE A 261 -43.25 4.54 -13.95
C ILE A 261 -42.04 3.73 -14.44
N GLU A 262 -41.95 3.57 -15.73
CA GLU A 262 -40.81 2.97 -16.42
C GLU A 262 -40.16 3.98 -17.34
N THR A 263 -38.84 4.13 -17.25
CA THR A 263 -38.06 5.02 -18.12
C THR A 263 -36.85 4.34 -18.71
N SER A 264 -36.39 4.83 -19.84
CA SER A 264 -35.17 4.36 -20.51
C SER A 264 -34.28 5.52 -20.94
N GLY A 265 -32.96 5.29 -20.92
CA GLY A 265 -31.96 6.28 -21.36
C GLY A 265 -31.97 7.59 -20.56
N THR A 266 -32.41 7.55 -19.29
CA THR A 266 -32.55 8.72 -18.41
C THR A 266 -31.20 9.17 -17.88
N THR A 267 -31.01 10.46 -17.67
CA THR A 267 -29.87 11.00 -16.94
C THR A 267 -30.32 11.39 -15.53
N LEU A 268 -29.70 10.73 -14.53
CA LEU A 268 -30.00 10.92 -13.11
C LEU A 268 -28.78 11.51 -12.39
N ARG A 269 -28.96 12.60 -11.66
CA ARG A 269 -27.94 13.22 -10.81
C ARG A 269 -28.43 13.26 -9.34
N PRO A 270 -28.33 12.17 -8.57
CA PRO A 270 -28.90 12.11 -7.23
C PRO A 270 -28.24 13.08 -6.24
N ILE A 271 -26.97 13.45 -6.46
CA ILE A 271 -26.16 14.37 -5.64
C ILE A 271 -25.44 15.33 -6.57
N ALA A 272 -25.55 16.62 -6.32
CA ALA A 272 -25.01 17.66 -7.22
C ALA A 272 -23.49 17.62 -7.40
N SER A 273 -22.75 17.22 -6.34
CA SER A 273 -21.28 17.08 -6.33
C SER A 273 -20.77 15.84 -7.05
N LEU A 274 -21.64 14.86 -7.39
CA LEU A 274 -21.26 13.65 -8.08
C LEU A 274 -21.56 13.70 -9.57
N PRO A 275 -20.79 12.96 -10.42
CA PRO A 275 -21.10 12.82 -11.83
C PRO A 275 -22.49 12.22 -12.05
N ALA A 276 -23.17 12.64 -13.13
CA ALA A 276 -24.48 12.12 -13.47
C ALA A 276 -24.39 10.64 -13.95
N ILE A 277 -25.40 9.87 -13.57
CA ILE A 277 -25.66 8.54 -14.13
C ILE A 277 -26.41 8.74 -15.45
N ARG A 278 -25.84 8.33 -16.57
CA ARG A 278 -26.41 8.46 -17.91
C ARG A 278 -26.91 7.12 -18.40
N ASP A 279 -27.78 7.14 -19.40
CA ASP A 279 -28.36 5.95 -20.03
C ASP A 279 -29.01 5.01 -18.99
N ALA A 280 -29.67 5.63 -18.00
CA ALA A 280 -30.28 4.92 -16.88
C ALA A 280 -31.67 4.40 -17.26
N ASP A 281 -31.90 3.10 -17.06
CA ASP A 281 -33.22 2.49 -17.15
C ASP A 281 -33.78 2.40 -15.70
N LEU A 282 -34.88 3.12 -15.44
CA LEU A 282 -35.49 3.23 -14.12
C LEU A 282 -36.90 2.61 -14.12
N THR A 283 -37.23 1.92 -13.04
CA THR A 283 -38.60 1.51 -12.69
C THR A 283 -38.94 2.04 -11.31
N VAL A 284 -39.98 2.88 -11.23
CA VAL A 284 -40.48 3.46 -9.98
C VAL A 284 -41.79 2.78 -9.63
N ARG A 285 -41.88 2.22 -8.45
CA ARG A 285 -43.14 1.65 -7.89
C ARG A 285 -43.40 2.25 -6.51
N ILE A 286 -44.60 2.78 -6.36
CA ILE A 286 -45.09 3.25 -5.07
C ILE A 286 -46.39 2.51 -4.79
N THR A 287 -46.53 1.95 -3.60
CA THR A 287 -47.78 1.30 -3.13
C THR A 287 -48.01 1.80 -1.72
N GLY A 288 -49.11 2.58 -1.57
CA GLY A 288 -49.37 3.27 -0.34
C GLY A 288 -48.23 4.16 0.10
N ARG A 289 -47.53 3.75 1.15
CA ARG A 289 -46.37 4.46 1.74
C ARG A 289 -45.02 3.84 1.37
N ASN A 290 -45.02 2.72 0.71
CA ASN A 290 -43.81 2.06 0.24
C ASN A 290 -43.38 2.60 -1.13
N ALA A 291 -42.14 3.01 -1.28
CA ALA A 291 -41.57 3.48 -2.54
C ALA A 291 -40.30 2.70 -2.89
N VAL A 292 -40.28 2.11 -4.09
CA VAL A 292 -39.13 1.37 -4.62
C VAL A 292 -38.75 1.92 -5.99
N VAL A 293 -37.49 2.28 -6.16
CA VAL A 293 -36.90 2.67 -7.44
C VAL A 293 -35.82 1.67 -7.80
N ASN A 294 -36.01 0.97 -8.93
CA ASN A 294 -35.00 0.07 -9.47
C ASN A 294 -34.25 0.76 -10.61
N LEU A 295 -32.93 0.65 -10.56
CA LEU A 295 -32.02 1.04 -11.63
C LEU A 295 -31.50 -0.24 -12.29
N GLY A 296 -31.93 -0.52 -13.50
CA GLY A 296 -31.51 -1.70 -14.27
C GLY A 296 -30.04 -1.61 -14.65
N ARG A 297 -29.69 -0.55 -15.36
CA ARG A 297 -28.32 -0.23 -15.79
C ARG A 297 -28.16 1.28 -15.90
N GLY A 298 -26.91 1.73 -15.83
CA GLY A 298 -26.53 3.12 -16.06
C GLY A 298 -25.03 3.25 -16.23
N THR A 299 -24.59 4.38 -16.74
CA THR A 299 -23.16 4.67 -16.97
C THR A 299 -22.79 5.97 -16.28
N VAL A 300 -21.67 5.97 -15.55
CA VAL A 300 -21.08 7.18 -14.96
C VAL A 300 -19.77 7.48 -15.68
N GLU A 301 -19.67 8.63 -16.30
CA GLU A 301 -18.42 9.15 -16.86
C GLU A 301 -17.82 10.15 -15.86
N VAL A 302 -16.74 9.72 -15.19
CA VAL A 302 -16.08 10.50 -14.13
C VAL A 302 -15.16 11.56 -14.73
N SER A 303 -14.49 11.21 -15.84
CA SER A 303 -13.67 12.11 -16.65
C SER A 303 -13.61 11.56 -18.07
N PRO A 304 -13.20 12.35 -19.08
CA PRO A 304 -13.15 11.91 -20.47
C PRO A 304 -12.47 10.54 -20.63
N GLY A 305 -13.22 9.56 -21.14
CA GLY A 305 -12.77 8.18 -21.36
C GLY A 305 -12.71 7.29 -20.11
N ARG A 306 -13.06 7.77 -18.91
CA ARG A 306 -13.12 6.99 -17.67
C ARG A 306 -14.56 6.75 -17.26
N LYS A 307 -15.07 5.57 -17.59
CA LYS A 307 -16.46 5.19 -17.36
C LYS A 307 -16.57 4.06 -16.33
N LEU A 308 -17.64 4.12 -15.54
CA LEU A 308 -18.09 3.07 -14.64
C LEU A 308 -19.49 2.67 -15.05
N SER A 309 -19.83 1.39 -15.01
CA SER A 309 -21.19 0.90 -15.17
C SER A 309 -21.83 0.69 -13.81
N ILE A 310 -23.09 1.06 -13.69
CA ILE A 310 -23.93 0.78 -12.52
C ILE A 310 -25.01 -0.19 -12.96
N ALA A 311 -25.29 -1.21 -12.15
CA ALA A 311 -26.30 -2.20 -12.43
C ALA A 311 -27.00 -2.70 -11.15
N GLY A 312 -28.23 -3.20 -11.29
CA GLY A 312 -28.97 -3.81 -10.20
C GLY A 312 -29.21 -2.88 -9.02
N GLY A 313 -29.38 -1.59 -9.31
CA GLY A 313 -29.66 -0.58 -8.29
C GLY A 313 -31.08 -0.73 -7.73
N VAL A 314 -31.20 -0.66 -6.40
CA VAL A 314 -32.50 -0.61 -5.70
C VAL A 314 -32.41 0.51 -4.68
N PHE A 315 -33.36 1.44 -4.77
CA PHE A 315 -33.59 2.47 -3.77
C PHE A 315 -34.97 2.23 -3.16
N GLU A 316 -35.04 2.03 -1.85
CA GLU A 316 -36.26 1.65 -1.15
C GLU A 316 -36.51 2.61 0.03
N VAL A 317 -37.74 3.06 0.12
CA VAL A 317 -38.31 3.75 1.29
C VAL A 317 -39.46 2.92 1.78
N ALA A 318 -39.29 2.20 2.86
CA ALA A 318 -40.29 1.28 3.37
C ALA A 318 -41.56 2.00 3.89
N ASP A 319 -41.37 3.21 4.40
CA ASP A 319 -42.48 4.10 4.87
C ASP A 319 -42.10 5.56 4.61
N THR A 320 -42.87 6.23 3.77
CA THR A 320 -42.68 7.64 3.41
C THR A 320 -43.32 8.62 4.38
N HIS A 321 -44.16 8.16 5.34
CA HIS A 321 -44.88 9.01 6.28
C HIS A 321 -43.99 9.60 7.40
N PRO A 322 -43.08 8.83 8.07
CA PRO A 322 -42.19 9.42 9.08
C PRO A 322 -41.28 10.50 8.47
N LYS A 323 -41.09 11.61 9.17
CA LYS A 323 -40.19 12.69 8.73
C LYS A 323 -39.06 12.84 9.75
N PRO A 324 -37.78 12.61 9.36
CA PRO A 324 -37.33 12.18 8.04
C PRO A 324 -37.63 10.68 7.74
N ALA A 325 -38.00 10.38 6.51
CA ALA A 325 -38.17 9.02 6.06
C ALA A 325 -36.80 8.34 5.89
N LEU A 326 -36.73 7.05 6.23
CA LEU A 326 -35.51 6.27 6.10
C LEU A 326 -35.47 5.55 4.74
N ALA A 327 -34.40 5.75 4.01
CA ALA A 327 -34.15 5.11 2.72
C ALA A 327 -32.97 4.13 2.79
N ARG A 328 -33.02 3.11 1.93
CA ARG A 328 -31.92 2.19 1.66
C ARG A 328 -31.63 2.20 0.17
N ALA A 329 -30.36 2.27 -0.18
CA ALA A 329 -29.93 2.12 -1.55
C ALA A 329 -28.89 0.99 -1.64
N SER A 330 -28.97 0.17 -2.66
CA SER A 330 -27.93 -0.81 -2.97
C SER A 330 -27.75 -0.90 -4.48
N PHE A 331 -26.51 -1.03 -4.94
CA PHE A 331 -26.18 -1.12 -6.36
C PHE A 331 -24.78 -1.71 -6.55
N ARG A 332 -24.53 -2.20 -7.73
CA ARG A 332 -23.24 -2.70 -8.17
C ARG A 332 -22.55 -1.70 -9.11
N ILE A 333 -21.27 -1.51 -8.93
CA ILE A 333 -20.40 -0.72 -9.80
C ILE A 333 -19.34 -1.64 -10.40
N ASP A 334 -19.19 -1.61 -11.72
CA ASP A 334 -18.16 -2.34 -12.45
C ASP A 334 -17.38 -1.36 -13.36
N GLY A 335 -16.06 -1.51 -13.44
CA GLY A 335 -15.25 -0.70 -14.33
C GLY A 335 -13.76 -0.74 -14.09
N GLY A 336 -13.03 0.22 -14.64
CA GLY A 336 -11.59 0.35 -14.42
C GLY A 336 -11.24 0.98 -13.08
N VAL A 337 -10.21 0.48 -12.41
CA VAL A 337 -9.68 1.08 -11.16
C VAL A 337 -9.35 2.58 -11.35
N PRO A 338 -8.77 3.04 -12.49
CA PRO A 338 -8.54 4.48 -12.72
C PRO A 338 -9.79 5.34 -12.68
N ALA A 339 -10.93 4.79 -13.14
CA ALA A 339 -12.21 5.49 -13.09
C ALA A 339 -12.77 5.54 -11.66
N ALA A 340 -12.67 4.43 -10.91
CA ALA A 340 -13.06 4.38 -9.50
C ALA A 340 -12.20 5.32 -8.65
N ALA A 341 -10.88 5.33 -8.86
CA ALA A 341 -9.96 6.25 -8.19
C ALA A 341 -10.30 7.72 -8.46
N ALA A 342 -10.66 8.06 -9.72
CA ALA A 342 -11.10 9.41 -10.08
C ALA A 342 -12.43 9.78 -9.40
N LEU A 343 -13.35 8.81 -9.26
CA LEU A 343 -14.62 9.02 -8.55
C LEU A 343 -14.38 9.28 -7.05
N LEU A 344 -13.53 8.48 -6.40
CA LEU A 344 -13.17 8.65 -4.99
C LEU A 344 -12.41 9.97 -4.72
N ALA A 345 -11.69 10.48 -5.72
CA ALA A 345 -11.00 11.77 -5.63
C ALA A 345 -11.89 12.99 -5.83
N SER A 346 -13.19 12.81 -6.20
CA SER A 346 -14.14 13.91 -6.34
C SER A 346 -14.48 14.56 -5.00
N ASP A 347 -14.81 15.86 -5.01
CA ASP A 347 -15.06 16.65 -3.80
C ASP A 347 -16.19 16.10 -2.91
N GLY A 348 -17.11 15.32 -3.48
CA GLY A 348 -18.21 14.69 -2.74
C GLY A 348 -17.85 13.40 -1.99
N LEU A 349 -16.72 12.76 -2.31
CA LEU A 349 -16.36 11.45 -1.75
C LEU A 349 -14.98 11.40 -1.09
N ARG A 350 -14.09 12.32 -1.42
CA ARG A 350 -12.70 12.34 -0.92
C ARG A 350 -12.62 12.26 0.60
N ASP A 351 -13.37 13.11 1.29
CA ASP A 351 -13.34 13.19 2.75
C ASP A 351 -14.17 12.09 3.42
N THR A 352 -15.13 11.52 2.68
CA THR A 352 -16.03 10.50 3.20
C THR A 352 -15.36 9.11 3.24
N VAL A 353 -14.65 8.71 2.19
CA VAL A 353 -14.08 7.36 2.07
C VAL A 353 -12.63 7.29 2.58
N GLY A 354 -11.90 8.40 2.56
CA GLY A 354 -10.55 8.52 3.13
C GLY A 354 -9.48 7.69 2.41
N ILE A 355 -9.76 7.19 1.20
CA ILE A 355 -8.81 6.47 0.35
C ILE A 355 -8.37 7.41 -0.77
N THR A 356 -7.08 7.69 -0.85
CA THR A 356 -6.49 8.46 -1.94
C THR A 356 -5.70 7.54 -2.88
N LEU A 357 -6.19 7.39 -4.10
CA LEU A 357 -5.50 6.67 -5.19
C LEU A 357 -5.32 7.63 -6.35
N ASP A 358 -4.11 7.72 -6.90
CA ASP A 358 -3.85 8.50 -8.10
C ASP A 358 -4.41 7.77 -9.34
N PRO A 359 -5.42 8.34 -10.01
CA PRO A 359 -6.04 7.71 -11.19
C PRO A 359 -5.08 7.50 -12.37
N ALA A 360 -3.96 8.24 -12.44
CA ALA A 360 -2.99 8.13 -13.53
C ALA A 360 -2.03 6.95 -13.32
N SER A 361 -1.75 6.61 -12.08
CA SER A 361 -0.79 5.57 -11.68
C SER A 361 -1.45 4.22 -11.40
N THR A 362 -2.79 4.12 -11.44
CA THR A 362 -3.54 2.88 -11.14
C THR A 362 -3.96 2.14 -12.40
N ARG A 363 -4.08 0.82 -12.31
CA ARG A 363 -4.57 -0.08 -13.37
C ARG A 363 -5.38 -1.21 -12.76
N GLY A 364 -6.13 -1.91 -13.62
CA GLY A 364 -6.96 -3.05 -13.25
C GLY A 364 -8.45 -2.76 -13.34
N THR A 365 -9.26 -3.70 -12.89
CA THR A 365 -10.72 -3.61 -12.87
C THR A 365 -11.24 -3.74 -11.44
N VAL A 366 -12.37 -3.12 -11.18
CA VAL A 366 -13.08 -3.16 -9.90
C VAL A 366 -14.51 -3.62 -10.12
N ALA A 367 -14.98 -4.49 -9.24
CA ALA A 367 -16.38 -4.84 -9.07
C ALA A 367 -16.77 -4.55 -7.61
N ALA A 368 -17.65 -3.58 -7.40
CA ALA A 368 -18.01 -3.12 -6.07
C ALA A 368 -19.53 -3.25 -5.82
N GLN A 369 -19.88 -3.79 -4.66
CA GLN A 369 -21.24 -3.77 -4.13
C GLN A 369 -21.34 -2.63 -3.12
N VAL A 370 -22.25 -1.70 -3.37
CA VAL A 370 -22.50 -0.53 -2.52
C VAL A 370 -23.84 -0.67 -1.82
N ALA A 371 -23.88 -0.45 -0.54
CA ALA A 371 -25.13 -0.35 0.26
C ALA A 371 -25.07 0.94 1.08
N VAL A 372 -26.14 1.73 1.01
CA VAL A 372 -26.28 3.01 1.71
C VAL A 372 -27.59 3.02 2.48
N LYS A 373 -27.56 3.54 3.70
CA LYS A 373 -28.75 3.91 4.48
C LYS A 373 -28.68 5.40 4.70
N LEU A 374 -29.80 6.10 4.49
CA LEU A 374 -29.86 7.55 4.66
C LEU A 374 -31.24 8.00 5.13
N ALA A 375 -31.31 9.15 5.80
CA ALA A 375 -32.56 9.83 6.09
C ALA A 375 -32.84 10.87 5.00
N ILE A 376 -34.06 10.88 4.49
CA ILE A 376 -34.51 11.85 3.49
C ILE A 376 -34.88 13.16 4.20
N ALA A 377 -33.91 14.04 4.35
CA ALA A 377 -34.07 15.38 4.97
C ALA A 377 -33.27 16.43 4.21
N ARG A 378 -33.71 17.69 4.29
CA ARG A 378 -33.00 18.88 3.77
C ARG A 378 -32.89 19.94 4.87
N PRO A 379 -31.66 20.27 5.39
CA PRO A 379 -30.38 19.60 5.12
C PRO A 379 -30.33 18.19 5.70
N MET A 380 -29.49 17.31 5.14
CA MET A 380 -29.26 15.97 5.68
C MET A 380 -28.43 16.08 6.96
N PRO A 381 -28.85 15.48 8.10
CA PRO A 381 -28.03 15.45 9.32
C PRO A 381 -26.73 14.69 9.09
N GLU A 382 -25.61 15.16 9.64
CA GLU A 382 -24.28 14.60 9.42
C GLU A 382 -24.16 13.10 9.77
N ASP A 383 -24.87 12.65 10.80
CA ASP A 383 -24.84 11.25 11.25
C ASP A 383 -26.01 10.39 10.71
N ALA A 384 -26.84 10.94 9.83
CA ALA A 384 -28.05 10.26 9.34
C ALA A 384 -27.79 9.33 8.15
N SER A 385 -26.54 9.17 7.72
CA SER A 385 -26.17 8.29 6.62
C SER A 385 -25.09 7.30 7.03
N SER A 386 -25.24 6.06 6.60
CA SER A 386 -24.19 5.05 6.70
C SER A 386 -24.05 4.30 5.39
N TYR A 387 -22.84 3.86 5.07
CA TYR A 387 -22.56 3.13 3.85
C TYR A 387 -21.64 1.94 4.11
N VAL A 388 -21.72 0.94 3.24
CA VAL A 388 -20.80 -0.20 3.16
C VAL A 388 -20.51 -0.46 1.69
N ILE A 389 -19.24 -0.51 1.34
CA ILE A 389 -18.72 -0.81 0.01
C ILE A 389 -17.85 -2.05 0.12
N ASN A 390 -18.21 -3.12 -0.59
CA ASN A 390 -17.36 -4.30 -0.76
C ASN A 390 -16.86 -4.32 -2.20
N ALA A 391 -15.55 -4.21 -2.39
CA ALA A 391 -14.93 -4.14 -3.69
C ALA A 391 -13.93 -5.27 -3.90
N ASP A 392 -14.05 -5.97 -5.03
CA ASP A 392 -13.08 -6.91 -5.55
C ASP A 392 -12.31 -6.24 -6.69
N LEU A 393 -10.99 -6.10 -6.50
CA LEU A 393 -10.10 -5.55 -7.52
C LEU A 393 -9.38 -6.70 -8.22
N THR A 394 -9.32 -6.66 -9.55
CA THR A 394 -8.67 -7.70 -10.36
C THR A 394 -7.59 -7.08 -11.21
N SER A 395 -6.42 -7.76 -11.32
CA SER A 395 -5.24 -7.27 -12.03
C SER A 395 -4.84 -5.85 -11.58
N PHE A 396 -4.97 -5.60 -10.28
CA PHE A 396 -4.69 -4.32 -9.66
C PHE A 396 -3.22 -3.97 -9.75
N SER A 397 -2.92 -2.72 -10.07
CA SER A 397 -1.59 -2.14 -9.96
C SER A 397 -1.69 -0.66 -9.60
N ALA A 398 -0.86 -0.23 -8.66
CA ALA A 398 -0.74 1.18 -8.29
C ALA A 398 0.74 1.51 -8.05
N ASP A 399 1.22 2.55 -8.72
CA ASP A 399 2.58 3.03 -8.52
C ASP A 399 2.64 3.90 -7.25
N LYS A 400 3.68 3.75 -6.44
CA LYS A 400 3.92 4.53 -5.20
C LYS A 400 2.80 4.46 -4.15
N MET A 401 2.02 3.38 -4.13
CA MET A 401 0.88 3.24 -3.20
C MET A 401 1.32 2.99 -1.77
N LEU A 402 2.28 2.08 -1.55
CA LEU A 402 2.71 1.67 -0.22
C LEU A 402 4.19 2.01 -0.03
N LEU A 403 4.50 2.90 0.92
CA LEU A 403 5.88 3.34 1.19
C LEU A 403 6.62 3.88 -0.05
N GLY A 404 5.87 4.44 -1.01
CA GLY A 404 6.42 4.90 -2.28
C GLY A 404 6.77 3.78 -3.26
N GLN A 405 6.35 2.54 -2.99
CA GLN A 405 6.63 1.38 -3.82
C GLN A 405 5.42 1.00 -4.68
N LYS A 406 5.70 0.34 -5.81
CA LYS A 406 4.67 -0.22 -6.69
C LYS A 406 4.03 -1.44 -6.03
N VAL A 407 2.69 -1.46 -6.01
CA VAL A 407 1.88 -2.59 -5.52
C VAL A 407 1.13 -3.20 -6.68
N GLU A 408 1.18 -4.51 -6.83
CA GLU A 408 0.47 -5.29 -7.84
C GLU A 408 -0.26 -6.44 -7.15
N ALA A 409 -1.48 -6.73 -7.59
CA ALA A 409 -2.26 -7.86 -7.09
C ALA A 409 -3.07 -8.51 -8.23
N SER A 410 -3.14 -9.82 -8.27
CA SER A 410 -4.06 -10.52 -9.17
C SER A 410 -5.51 -10.31 -8.73
N THR A 411 -5.75 -10.41 -7.42
CA THR A 411 -7.03 -10.12 -6.76
C THR A 411 -6.75 -9.43 -5.43
N LEU A 412 -7.54 -8.40 -5.10
CA LEU A 412 -7.44 -7.66 -3.85
C LEU A 412 -8.82 -7.30 -3.37
N LYS A 413 -9.10 -7.48 -2.09
CA LYS A 413 -10.39 -7.13 -1.48
C LYS A 413 -10.27 -5.83 -0.71
N ALA A 414 -11.22 -4.94 -0.94
CA ALA A 414 -11.36 -3.69 -0.20
C ALA A 414 -12.78 -3.59 0.36
N VAL A 415 -12.87 -3.22 1.62
CA VAL A 415 -14.13 -2.93 2.30
C VAL A 415 -14.03 -1.51 2.84
N ALA A 416 -15.02 -0.67 2.54
CA ALA A 416 -15.11 0.67 3.10
C ALA A 416 -16.48 0.87 3.73
N SER A 417 -16.54 1.59 4.83
CA SER A 417 -17.78 1.93 5.54
C SER A 417 -17.66 3.32 6.17
N SER A 418 -18.76 3.78 6.76
CA SER A 418 -18.74 5.00 7.59
C SER A 418 -17.76 4.96 8.77
N ASP A 419 -17.29 3.76 9.17
CA ASP A 419 -16.37 3.57 10.29
C ASP A 419 -14.89 3.47 9.85
N GLY A 420 -14.64 3.44 8.53
CA GLY A 420 -13.29 3.38 7.95
C GLY A 420 -13.18 2.39 6.81
N PHE A 421 -11.94 1.99 6.47
CA PHE A 421 -11.71 1.02 5.40
C PHE A 421 -10.70 -0.07 5.78
N GLN A 422 -10.78 -1.18 5.06
CA GLN A 422 -9.82 -2.27 5.11
C GLN A 422 -9.49 -2.75 3.69
N ILE A 423 -8.20 -2.94 3.39
CA ILE A 423 -7.71 -3.54 2.16
C ILE A 423 -6.86 -4.76 2.53
N LYS A 424 -7.24 -5.93 2.03
CA LYS A 424 -6.58 -7.19 2.37
C LYS A 424 -6.38 -8.08 1.15
N GLY A 425 -5.21 -8.73 1.08
CA GLY A 425 -4.93 -9.75 0.07
C GLY A 425 -3.46 -9.98 -0.18
N ASP A 426 -3.19 -10.85 -1.15
CA ASP A 426 -1.85 -11.16 -1.61
C ASP A 426 -1.45 -10.17 -2.69
N VAL A 427 -0.30 -9.55 -2.51
CA VAL A 427 0.25 -8.51 -3.40
C VAL A 427 1.70 -8.81 -3.78
N LYS A 428 2.18 -8.09 -4.77
CA LYS A 428 3.61 -7.98 -5.07
C LYS A 428 4.04 -6.53 -4.85
N ILE A 429 5.00 -6.32 -3.97
CA ILE A 429 5.61 -5.01 -3.71
C ILE A 429 6.95 -4.97 -4.43
N ASN A 430 7.08 -4.14 -5.46
CA ASN A 430 8.23 -4.15 -6.39
C ASN A 430 8.59 -5.57 -6.87
N GLY A 431 7.57 -6.38 -7.20
CA GLY A 431 7.74 -7.76 -7.67
C GLY A 431 8.04 -8.79 -6.56
N THR A 432 8.09 -8.39 -5.28
CA THR A 432 8.28 -9.30 -4.14
C THR A 432 6.92 -9.70 -3.58
N PRO A 433 6.60 -11.00 -3.49
CA PRO A 433 5.35 -11.48 -2.91
C PRO A 433 5.20 -11.07 -1.45
N ALA A 434 4.02 -10.58 -1.09
CA ALA A 434 3.65 -10.19 0.26
C ALA A 434 2.15 -10.37 0.48
N THR A 435 1.73 -10.53 1.72
CA THR A 435 0.33 -10.43 2.13
C THR A 435 0.16 -9.15 2.93
N ILE A 436 -0.87 -8.37 2.62
CA ILE A 436 -1.16 -7.11 3.32
C ILE A 436 -2.54 -7.16 3.98
N ASP A 437 -2.66 -6.46 5.11
CA ASP A 437 -3.90 -6.05 5.75
C ASP A 437 -3.71 -4.57 6.16
N LEU A 438 -4.35 -3.67 5.43
CA LEU A 438 -4.29 -2.22 5.63
C LEU A 438 -5.65 -1.76 6.14
N ARG A 439 -5.69 -1.12 7.32
CA ARG A 439 -6.92 -0.66 7.97
C ARG A 439 -6.80 0.80 8.39
N LYS A 440 -7.89 1.54 8.23
CA LYS A 440 -8.01 2.91 8.75
C LYS A 440 -9.37 3.06 9.38
N GLN A 441 -9.43 3.51 10.63
CA GLN A 441 -10.67 3.83 11.31
C GLN A 441 -11.04 5.29 11.06
N LYS A 442 -12.33 5.60 11.21
CA LYS A 442 -12.84 6.97 11.09
C LYS A 442 -12.16 7.87 12.14
N GLY A 443 -11.66 9.02 11.69
CA GLY A 443 -10.98 9.99 12.55
C GLY A 443 -9.49 9.74 12.78
N GLU A 444 -8.94 8.61 12.33
CA GLU A 444 -7.48 8.40 12.33
C GLU A 444 -6.83 9.10 11.13
N ALA A 445 -5.66 9.72 11.37
CA ALA A 445 -4.90 10.36 10.30
C ALA A 445 -4.29 9.32 9.37
N ASP A 446 -3.74 8.23 9.93
CA ASP A 446 -2.96 7.21 9.24
C ASP A 446 -3.65 5.84 9.25
N ALA A 447 -3.36 5.02 8.25
CA ALA A 447 -3.82 3.65 8.19
C ALA A 447 -2.83 2.70 8.88
N GLU A 448 -3.31 1.72 9.64
CA GLU A 448 -2.53 0.63 10.22
C GLU A 448 -2.22 -0.42 9.14
N LEU A 449 -0.95 -0.73 8.96
CA LEU A 449 -0.44 -1.72 8.03
C LEU A 449 0.07 -2.95 8.77
N HIS A 450 -0.45 -4.12 8.42
CA HIS A 450 0.14 -5.42 8.73
C HIS A 450 0.60 -6.07 7.44
N MET A 451 1.88 -6.37 7.32
CA MET A 451 2.45 -6.98 6.12
C MET A 451 3.31 -8.20 6.48
N GLN A 452 3.21 -9.24 5.69
CA GLN A 452 4.09 -10.41 5.76
C GLN A 452 4.70 -10.63 4.38
N ALA A 453 6.01 -10.84 4.34
CA ALA A 453 6.74 -11.08 3.09
C ALA A 453 7.93 -12.02 3.34
N THR A 454 8.43 -12.63 2.27
CA THR A 454 9.68 -13.37 2.28
C THR A 454 10.66 -12.67 1.34
N ILE A 455 11.74 -12.15 1.91
CA ILE A 455 12.74 -11.34 1.20
C ILE A 455 13.91 -12.23 0.79
N ASP A 456 13.94 -12.64 -0.47
CA ASP A 456 15.06 -13.36 -1.06
C ASP A 456 16.23 -12.44 -1.44
N GLU A 457 17.33 -12.98 -1.97
CA GLU A 457 18.51 -12.21 -2.37
C GLU A 457 18.20 -11.20 -3.48
N ALA A 458 17.34 -11.57 -4.43
CA ALA A 458 16.94 -10.69 -5.52
C ALA A 458 16.07 -9.52 -5.00
N ALA A 459 15.17 -9.80 -4.06
CA ALA A 459 14.36 -8.78 -3.39
C ALA A 459 15.24 -7.82 -2.57
N ARG A 460 16.21 -8.33 -1.79
CA ARG A 460 17.15 -7.49 -1.04
C ARG A 460 17.88 -6.51 -1.97
N ARG A 461 18.40 -6.97 -3.12
CA ARG A 461 19.04 -6.09 -4.10
C ARG A 461 18.09 -5.03 -4.66
N ARG A 462 16.83 -5.39 -4.97
CA ARG A 462 15.82 -4.43 -5.44
C ARG A 462 15.49 -3.35 -4.42
N PHE A 463 15.55 -3.68 -3.12
CA PHE A 463 15.37 -2.72 -2.04
C PHE A 463 16.66 -1.97 -1.66
N GLY A 464 17.75 -2.15 -2.42
CA GLY A 464 19.03 -1.46 -2.18
C GLY A 464 19.88 -2.08 -1.07
N MET A 465 19.53 -3.27 -0.58
CA MET A 465 20.26 -4.00 0.47
C MET A 465 21.05 -5.17 -0.16
N ASP A 466 22.13 -4.86 -0.86
CA ASP A 466 23.02 -5.91 -1.39
C ASP A 466 24.03 -6.35 -0.31
N LEU A 467 23.74 -7.46 0.35
CA LEU A 467 24.59 -8.04 1.39
C LEU A 467 25.56 -9.10 0.81
N GLY A 468 25.61 -9.24 -0.52
CA GLY A 468 26.50 -10.18 -1.23
C GLY A 468 26.36 -11.61 -0.71
N SER A 469 27.53 -12.28 -0.60
CA SER A 469 27.61 -13.66 -0.10
C SER A 469 27.60 -13.76 1.44
N THR A 470 27.62 -12.63 2.16
CA THR A 470 27.64 -12.63 3.63
C THR A 470 26.31 -13.04 4.24
N VAL A 471 25.19 -12.83 3.52
CA VAL A 471 23.86 -13.26 3.93
C VAL A 471 23.18 -13.98 2.78
N THR A 472 23.01 -15.28 2.89
CA THR A 472 22.35 -16.11 1.88
C THR A 472 21.11 -16.78 2.43
N GLY A 473 20.09 -16.92 1.56
CA GLY A 473 18.77 -17.46 1.94
C GLY A 473 17.69 -16.40 1.98
N ALA A 474 16.46 -16.85 2.09
CA ALA A 474 15.27 -16.02 2.15
C ALA A 474 14.91 -15.66 3.60
N ILE A 475 14.56 -14.41 3.86
CA ILE A 475 14.22 -13.87 5.18
C ILE A 475 12.71 -13.66 5.25
N PRO A 476 11.95 -14.47 5.98
CA PRO A 476 10.56 -14.15 6.35
C PRO A 476 10.53 -12.91 7.24
N ILE A 477 9.70 -11.94 6.88
CA ILE A 477 9.50 -10.71 7.66
C ILE A 477 8.03 -10.47 7.95
N LYS A 478 7.79 -9.85 9.12
CA LYS A 478 6.50 -9.24 9.47
C LYS A 478 6.74 -7.76 9.73
N VAL A 479 5.89 -6.93 9.16
CA VAL A 479 5.95 -5.48 9.31
C VAL A 479 4.62 -5.00 9.86
N VAL A 480 4.68 -4.20 10.92
CA VAL A 480 3.52 -3.53 11.50
C VAL A 480 3.87 -2.05 11.68
N GLY A 481 2.97 -1.19 11.25
CA GLY A 481 3.18 0.24 11.36
C GLY A 481 2.03 1.06 10.83
N ARG A 482 2.18 2.37 10.83
CA ARG A 482 1.19 3.31 10.28
C ARG A 482 1.67 3.90 8.96
N VAL A 483 0.73 4.08 8.03
CA VAL A 483 0.98 4.64 6.69
C VAL A 483 0.00 5.77 6.44
N GLY A 484 0.51 6.96 6.18
CA GLY A 484 -0.26 8.17 5.89
C GLY A 484 0.55 9.16 5.05
N ASP A 485 -0.03 10.33 4.78
CA ASP A 485 0.63 11.41 4.00
C ASP A 485 1.78 12.04 4.79
N ASN A 486 1.67 12.09 6.11
CA ASN A 486 2.74 12.43 7.02
C ASN A 486 3.31 11.11 7.57
N VAL A 487 4.56 10.80 7.23
CA VAL A 487 5.27 9.66 7.85
C VAL A 487 5.21 9.89 9.36
N SER A 488 4.41 9.10 10.07
CA SER A 488 4.29 9.24 11.52
C SER A 488 5.66 9.02 12.15
N ASP A 489 6.01 9.80 13.18
CA ASP A 489 7.25 9.64 13.96
C ASP A 489 7.34 8.27 14.66
N ASP A 490 6.25 7.49 14.68
CA ASP A 490 6.14 6.19 15.35
C ASP A 490 6.91 5.04 14.67
N GLY A 491 7.33 5.20 13.42
CA GLY A 491 8.10 4.20 12.68
C GLY A 491 7.35 2.92 12.34
N MET A 492 8.06 1.99 11.67
CA MET A 492 7.56 0.66 11.34
C MET A 492 8.29 -0.41 12.14
N SER A 493 7.57 -1.20 12.90
CA SER A 493 8.11 -2.38 13.60
C SER A 493 8.30 -3.51 12.59
N VAL A 494 9.50 -4.06 12.54
CA VAL A 494 9.87 -5.17 11.66
C VAL A 494 10.38 -6.33 12.51
N GLU A 495 9.86 -7.50 12.23
CA GLU A 495 10.33 -8.79 12.78
C GLU A 495 10.82 -9.63 11.61
N ALA A 496 12.09 -10.10 11.68
CA ALA A 496 12.72 -10.94 10.69
C ALA A 496 13.13 -12.28 11.29
N ASP A 497 12.69 -13.38 10.70
CA ASP A 497 13.16 -14.73 11.05
C ASP A 497 14.43 -15.05 10.28
N LEU A 498 15.54 -15.16 10.99
CA LEU A 498 16.84 -15.47 10.44
C LEU A 498 17.15 -16.98 10.45
N THR A 499 16.23 -17.84 10.94
CA THR A 499 16.44 -19.30 11.01
C THR A 499 16.82 -19.91 9.66
N PRO A 500 16.16 -19.59 8.53
CA PRO A 500 16.49 -20.17 7.22
C PRO A 500 17.71 -19.53 6.55
N VAL A 501 18.36 -18.55 7.18
CA VAL A 501 19.41 -17.72 6.60
C VAL A 501 20.79 -18.22 7.05
N LYS A 502 21.74 -18.33 6.13
CA LYS A 502 23.17 -18.42 6.44
C LYS A 502 23.72 -17.01 6.57
N ILE A 503 24.40 -16.73 7.66
CA ILE A 503 25.19 -15.50 7.86
C ILE A 503 26.66 -15.91 7.96
N ASP A 504 27.50 -15.27 7.15
CA ASP A 504 28.91 -15.55 7.09
C ASP A 504 29.70 -14.23 7.18
N ASN A 505 30.12 -13.90 8.37
CA ASN A 505 30.96 -12.75 8.61
C ASN A 505 30.34 -11.37 8.27
N LEU A 506 29.00 -11.24 8.37
CA LEU A 506 28.32 -9.94 8.24
C LEU A 506 28.81 -8.95 9.30
N LEU A 507 28.95 -9.42 10.53
CA LEU A 507 29.71 -8.79 11.60
C LEU A 507 30.99 -9.60 11.79
N PRO A 508 32.16 -8.99 11.94
CA PRO A 508 33.43 -9.70 12.05
C PRO A 508 33.40 -10.78 13.12
N GLY A 509 33.58 -12.03 12.73
CA GLY A 509 33.54 -13.17 13.63
C GLY A 509 32.17 -13.83 13.82
N TRP A 510 31.08 -13.24 13.29
CA TRP A 510 29.76 -13.88 13.40
C TRP A 510 29.47 -14.82 12.24
N VAL A 511 29.34 -16.11 12.56
CA VAL A 511 29.01 -17.15 11.60
C VAL A 511 27.78 -17.90 12.09
N LYS A 512 26.70 -17.89 11.32
CA LYS A 512 25.46 -18.59 11.58
C LYS A 512 25.12 -19.55 10.44
N PRO A 513 25.10 -20.87 10.65
CA PRO A 513 24.65 -21.83 9.64
C PRO A 513 23.12 -21.77 9.47
N VAL A 514 22.66 -22.28 8.32
CA VAL A 514 21.22 -22.48 8.04
C VAL A 514 20.59 -23.40 9.10
N GLY A 515 19.33 -23.13 9.48
CA GLY A 515 18.55 -23.95 10.41
C GLY A 515 18.82 -23.68 11.88
N ARG A 516 19.79 -22.88 12.26
CA ARG A 516 19.95 -22.41 13.63
C ARG A 516 18.98 -21.26 13.91
N PRO A 517 18.16 -21.35 14.98
CA PRO A 517 17.20 -20.28 15.30
C PRO A 517 17.91 -18.96 15.56
N ALA A 518 17.43 -17.91 14.89
CA ALA A 518 17.80 -16.53 15.17
C ALA A 518 16.70 -15.60 14.67
N ARG A 519 16.54 -14.45 15.34
CA ARG A 519 15.51 -13.45 15.06
C ARG A 519 16.12 -12.05 15.12
N ALA A 520 15.68 -11.18 14.23
CA ALA A 520 15.95 -9.76 14.31
C ALA A 520 14.64 -8.99 14.45
N THR A 521 14.62 -8.00 15.34
CA THR A 521 13.50 -7.05 15.49
C THR A 521 14.06 -5.65 15.51
N TYR A 522 13.35 -4.70 14.89
CA TYR A 522 13.73 -3.30 14.90
C TYR A 522 12.54 -2.40 14.54
N THR A 523 12.61 -1.15 14.91
CA THR A 523 11.70 -0.09 14.46
C THR A 523 12.41 0.74 13.39
N MET A 524 11.87 0.75 12.19
CA MET A 524 12.39 1.52 11.06
C MET A 524 11.75 2.90 11.03
N LEU A 525 12.55 3.94 11.16
CA LEU A 525 12.15 5.34 11.05
C LEU A 525 12.77 5.96 9.80
N LYS A 526 11.99 6.75 9.08
CA LYS A 526 12.48 7.51 7.94
C LYS A 526 12.43 8.99 8.27
N THR A 527 13.59 9.61 8.50
CA THR A 527 13.71 11.03 8.80
C THR A 527 14.31 11.77 7.59
N GLY A 528 13.45 12.36 6.78
CA GLY A 528 13.86 13.01 5.55
C GLY A 528 14.46 12.02 4.54
N LYS A 529 15.77 12.09 4.29
CA LYS A 529 16.52 11.18 3.41
C LYS A 529 17.26 10.06 4.15
N ALA A 530 17.32 10.10 5.47
CA ALA A 530 17.98 9.12 6.31
C ALA A 530 17.00 8.02 6.74
N VAL A 531 17.52 6.79 6.94
CA VAL A 531 16.80 5.65 7.49
C VAL A 531 17.48 5.24 8.78
N ARG A 532 16.71 5.23 9.87
CA ARG A 532 17.18 4.84 11.19
C ARG A 532 16.44 3.58 11.64
N PHE A 533 17.22 2.67 12.22
CA PHE A 533 16.73 1.44 12.84
C PHE A 533 16.93 1.55 14.35
N ASP A 534 15.84 1.79 15.07
CA ASP A 534 15.83 1.85 16.53
C ASP A 534 15.42 0.51 17.13
N ASP A 535 15.73 0.31 18.39
CA ASP A 535 15.43 -0.89 19.16
C ASP A 535 15.84 -2.18 18.43
N LEU A 536 16.92 -2.07 17.62
CA LEU A 536 17.45 -3.22 16.91
C LEU A 536 17.89 -4.29 17.92
N SER A 537 17.29 -5.46 17.84
CA SER A 537 17.65 -6.63 18.61
C SER A 537 17.87 -7.80 17.67
N VAL A 538 19.03 -8.40 17.70
CA VAL A 538 19.35 -9.65 17.01
C VAL A 538 19.67 -10.67 18.07
N ASP A 539 18.86 -11.73 18.18
CA ASP A 539 19.00 -12.79 19.15
C ASP A 539 19.03 -14.15 18.47
N GLY A 540 19.96 -15.00 18.86
CA GLY A 540 20.02 -16.40 18.43
C GLY A 540 21.38 -16.84 17.92
N SER A 541 21.60 -18.16 17.91
CA SER A 541 22.85 -18.78 17.49
C SER A 541 24.09 -18.31 18.28
N GLY A 542 23.92 -17.98 19.57
CA GLY A 542 24.98 -17.46 20.44
C GLY A 542 25.21 -15.97 20.33
N ALA A 543 24.59 -15.29 19.37
CA ALA A 543 24.69 -13.82 19.24
C ALA A 543 23.54 -13.11 19.95
N THR A 544 23.85 -11.99 20.61
CA THR A 544 22.90 -11.02 21.16
C THR A 544 23.42 -9.62 20.87
N VAL A 545 22.77 -8.91 19.96
CA VAL A 545 23.11 -7.53 19.56
C VAL A 545 21.91 -6.64 19.79
N ARG A 546 22.08 -5.55 20.55
CA ARG A 546 21.00 -4.58 20.83
C ARG A 546 21.51 -3.17 20.64
N GLY A 547 20.71 -2.32 20.00
CA GLY A 547 21.08 -0.93 19.78
C GLY A 547 20.33 -0.25 18.67
N SER A 548 20.98 0.69 18.00
CA SER A 548 20.42 1.45 16.89
C SER A 548 21.46 1.68 15.79
N VAL A 549 20.99 1.85 14.56
CA VAL A 549 21.83 2.11 13.38
C VAL A 549 21.13 3.13 12.49
N GLU A 550 21.89 4.05 11.90
CA GLU A 550 21.40 5.06 10.98
C GLU A 550 22.18 5.03 9.68
N PHE A 551 21.48 5.08 8.56
CA PHE A 551 22.03 5.16 7.20
C PHE A 551 21.56 6.43 6.50
N ASP A 552 22.40 6.98 5.65
CA ASP A 552 22.03 8.11 4.79
C ASP A 552 21.28 7.66 3.51
N SER A 553 20.97 8.63 2.63
CA SER A 553 20.30 8.38 1.35
C SER A 553 21.11 7.56 0.34
N ALA A 554 22.42 7.40 0.56
CA ALA A 554 23.31 6.57 -0.25
C ALA A 554 23.52 5.17 0.34
N ASN A 555 22.76 4.82 1.41
CA ASN A 555 22.93 3.60 2.23
C ASN A 555 24.32 3.51 2.88
N GLU A 556 24.98 4.64 3.12
CA GLU A 556 26.23 4.69 3.89
C GLU A 556 25.92 4.80 5.39
N LEU A 557 26.66 4.06 6.22
CA LEU A 557 26.53 4.10 7.67
C LEU A 557 26.87 5.50 8.20
N VAL A 558 25.92 6.14 8.86
CA VAL A 558 26.09 7.45 9.54
C VAL A 558 26.47 7.23 10.98
N SER A 559 25.69 6.46 11.71
CA SER A 559 25.93 6.16 13.12
C SER A 559 25.44 4.77 13.50
N ALA A 560 26.07 4.17 14.50
CA ALA A 560 25.62 2.94 15.16
C ALA A 560 25.96 2.99 16.64
N ASN A 561 25.04 2.51 17.49
CA ASN A 561 25.24 2.45 18.92
C ASN A 561 24.67 1.12 19.44
N PHE A 562 25.55 0.24 19.85
CA PHE A 562 25.21 -1.07 20.40
C PHE A 562 25.67 -1.19 21.86
N PRO A 563 24.81 -0.86 22.83
CA PRO A 563 25.11 -1.03 24.25
C PRO A 563 25.26 -2.52 24.66
N VAL A 564 24.73 -3.44 23.85
CA VAL A 564 24.95 -4.88 23.96
C VAL A 564 25.42 -5.39 22.60
N PHE A 565 26.65 -5.89 22.57
CA PHE A 565 27.25 -6.45 21.37
C PHE A 565 27.97 -7.75 21.71
N ALA A 566 27.25 -8.87 21.58
CA ALA A 566 27.77 -10.20 21.80
C ALA A 566 27.57 -11.03 20.53
N LEU A 567 28.63 -11.61 19.99
CA LEU A 567 28.62 -12.45 18.79
C LEU A 567 28.77 -13.95 19.15
N SER A 568 29.13 -14.23 20.38
CA SER A 568 29.26 -15.57 20.95
C SER A 568 28.76 -15.58 22.38
N ASP A 569 28.38 -16.75 22.88
CA ASP A 569 27.99 -16.92 24.28
C ASP A 569 29.14 -16.49 25.22
N GLY A 570 28.86 -15.58 26.14
CA GLY A 570 29.82 -15.04 27.09
C GLY A 570 30.47 -13.72 26.69
N ASP A 571 30.30 -13.23 25.47
CA ASP A 571 30.79 -11.90 25.10
C ASP A 571 30.12 -10.79 25.90
N LYS A 572 30.91 -9.80 26.30
CA LYS A 572 30.44 -8.61 27.05
C LYS A 572 31.07 -7.37 26.42
N LEU A 573 30.47 -6.90 25.35
CA LEU A 573 30.99 -5.78 24.57
C LEU A 573 29.93 -4.71 24.37
N THR A 574 30.40 -3.52 24.10
CA THR A 574 29.67 -2.38 23.55
C THR A 574 30.36 -1.91 22.26
N LEU A 575 29.61 -1.48 21.27
CA LEU A 575 30.14 -0.95 20.03
C LEU A 575 29.46 0.38 19.69
N LYS A 576 30.26 1.38 19.35
CA LYS A 576 29.81 2.65 18.79
C LYS A 576 30.53 2.92 17.49
N ALA A 577 29.80 3.40 16.50
CA ALA A 577 30.36 3.86 15.25
C ALA A 577 29.70 5.18 14.85
N ASP A 578 30.49 6.12 14.35
CA ASP A 578 30.01 7.39 13.81
C ASP A 578 30.89 7.84 12.63
N ARG A 579 30.28 8.45 11.66
CA ARG A 579 30.99 9.04 10.53
C ARG A 579 31.41 10.47 10.88
N GLY A 580 32.71 10.68 10.92
CA GLY A 580 33.27 12.01 11.19
C GLY A 580 32.98 13.02 10.07
N THR A 581 33.19 14.30 10.35
CA THR A 581 33.03 15.38 9.36
C THR A 581 34.05 15.29 8.21
N ASP A 582 35.14 14.52 8.41
CA ASP A 582 36.16 14.17 7.44
C ASP A 582 35.76 12.97 6.55
N GLY A 583 34.55 12.39 6.75
CA GLY A 583 34.04 11.23 6.03
C GLY A 583 34.58 9.89 6.55
N ALA A 584 35.50 9.86 7.52
CA ALA A 584 36.01 8.64 8.07
C ALA A 584 35.03 7.99 9.06
N LEU A 585 34.88 6.66 9.00
CA LEU A 585 34.12 5.90 9.96
C LEU A 585 34.93 5.70 11.24
N ARG A 586 34.45 6.18 12.38
CA ARG A 586 35.06 6.02 13.70
C ARG A 586 34.37 4.91 14.44
N VAL A 587 35.09 3.85 14.77
CA VAL A 587 34.54 2.67 15.47
C VAL A 587 35.22 2.51 16.81
N ALA A 588 34.46 2.56 17.88
CA ALA A 588 34.91 2.32 19.24
C ALA A 588 34.24 1.05 19.81
N MET A 589 35.04 0.09 20.24
CA MET A 589 34.56 -1.12 20.90
C MET A 589 35.17 -1.21 22.30
N ARG A 590 34.34 -1.49 23.28
CA ARG A 590 34.72 -1.60 24.71
C ARG A 590 34.07 -2.81 25.33
N GLY A 591 34.77 -3.49 26.24
CA GLY A 591 34.18 -4.55 27.02
C GLY A 591 35.15 -5.41 27.79
N ASP A 592 34.60 -6.36 28.53
CA ASP A 592 35.36 -7.23 29.40
C ASP A 592 35.84 -8.51 28.74
N ILE A 593 34.96 -9.15 27.94
CA ILE A 593 35.23 -10.46 27.35
C ILE A 593 34.77 -10.46 25.88
N TYR A 594 35.64 -10.99 25.02
CA TYR A 594 35.34 -11.28 23.62
C TYR A 594 35.86 -12.64 23.17
N ASP A 595 35.05 -13.46 22.54
CA ASP A 595 35.50 -14.69 21.87
C ASP A 595 36.11 -14.37 20.49
N GLY A 596 37.45 -14.26 20.45
CA GLY A 596 38.17 -13.92 19.24
C GLY A 596 38.43 -15.06 18.26
N ARG A 597 38.06 -16.31 18.60
CA ARG A 597 38.35 -17.50 17.77
C ARG A 597 37.81 -17.37 16.34
N ASN A 598 36.55 -17.04 16.21
CA ASN A 598 35.93 -16.87 14.90
C ASN A 598 36.49 -15.65 14.13
N PHE A 599 36.82 -14.57 14.83
CA PHE A 599 37.43 -13.41 14.24
C PHE A 599 38.83 -13.73 13.67
N VAL A 600 39.67 -14.43 14.43
CA VAL A 600 40.98 -14.87 13.98
C VAL A 600 40.85 -15.75 12.74
N LYS A 601 39.99 -16.77 12.80
CA LYS A 601 39.75 -17.71 11.69
C LYS A 601 39.23 -16.96 10.45
N SER A 602 38.25 -16.07 10.56
CA SER A 602 37.69 -15.32 9.45
C SER A 602 38.70 -14.34 8.84
N THR A 603 39.54 -13.69 9.67
CA THR A 603 40.56 -12.76 9.20
C THR A 603 41.66 -13.45 8.42
N LEU A 604 42.05 -14.65 8.84
CA LEU A 604 43.04 -15.45 8.11
C LEU A 604 42.47 -16.04 6.81
N ALA A 605 41.24 -16.51 6.84
CA ALA A 605 40.55 -17.13 5.70
C ALA A 605 39.93 -16.13 4.71
N SER A 606 39.89 -14.82 5.02
CA SER A 606 39.25 -13.81 4.18
C SER A 606 39.83 -13.80 2.76
N THR A 607 38.96 -14.05 1.79
CA THR A 607 39.28 -14.01 0.36
C THR A 607 38.68 -12.81 -0.34
N ASP A 608 38.31 -11.76 0.41
CA ASP A 608 37.48 -10.66 -0.05
C ASP A 608 37.74 -10.27 -1.53
N LYS A 609 36.89 -10.84 -2.38
CA LYS A 609 36.78 -10.51 -3.81
C LYS A 609 35.93 -9.25 -4.01
N ALA A 610 35.28 -8.75 -2.97
CA ALA A 610 34.48 -7.56 -3.05
C ALA A 610 35.40 -6.35 -3.17
N ARG A 611 35.29 -5.64 -4.30
CA ARG A 611 35.75 -4.26 -4.48
C ARG A 611 35.02 -3.33 -3.52
N GLN A 612 35.03 -3.59 -2.22
CA GLN A 612 34.58 -2.61 -1.26
C GLN A 612 35.60 -1.48 -1.31
N LYS A 613 35.12 -0.30 -1.71
CA LYS A 613 35.81 0.97 -1.51
C LYS A 613 36.33 0.92 -0.08
N GLN A 614 37.64 0.81 0.10
CA GLN A 614 38.18 0.74 1.46
C GLN A 614 37.97 2.09 2.10
N GLU A 615 36.89 2.16 2.91
CA GLU A 615 36.51 3.38 3.60
C GLU A 615 37.62 3.85 4.55
N ASP A 616 37.75 5.15 4.71
CA ASP A 616 38.59 5.73 5.74
C ASP A 616 38.01 5.33 7.11
N LEU A 617 38.88 4.80 7.97
CA LEU A 617 38.50 4.14 9.22
C LEU A 617 39.41 4.56 10.36
N ASP A 618 38.83 4.92 11.50
CA ASP A 618 39.47 5.00 12.79
C ASP A 618 38.89 3.96 13.71
N LEU A 619 39.72 3.04 14.17
CA LEU A 619 39.33 1.94 15.07
C LEU A 619 39.99 2.12 16.43
N ASP A 620 39.21 2.08 17.49
CA ASP A 620 39.65 2.13 18.88
C ASP A 620 39.00 0.98 19.68
N LEU A 621 39.78 -0.07 19.97
CA LEU A 621 39.31 -1.26 20.69
C LEU A 621 39.96 -1.33 22.05
N LYS A 622 39.15 -1.54 23.12
CA LYS A 622 39.62 -1.85 24.47
C LYS A 622 38.82 -3.03 25.03
N VAL A 623 39.49 -4.17 25.19
CA VAL A 623 38.87 -5.40 25.66
C VAL A 623 39.70 -6.01 26.78
N GLY A 624 39.04 -6.32 27.87
CA GLY A 624 39.70 -6.92 29.06
C GLY A 624 40.34 -8.25 28.74
N THR A 625 39.59 -9.19 28.15
CA THR A 625 40.04 -10.53 27.79
C THR A 625 39.49 -10.92 26.42
N VAL A 626 40.38 -11.34 25.51
CA VAL A 626 40.00 -11.94 24.22
C VAL A 626 40.35 -13.42 24.26
N ALA A 627 39.36 -14.28 24.18
CA ALA A 627 39.57 -15.71 24.11
C ALA A 627 40.08 -16.16 22.74
N GLY A 628 41.12 -16.94 22.69
CA GLY A 628 41.68 -17.56 21.51
C GLY A 628 41.50 -19.06 21.53
N HIS A 629 42.23 -19.73 20.62
CA HIS A 629 42.27 -21.19 20.55
C HIS A 629 43.16 -21.81 21.65
N ASN A 630 43.05 -23.12 21.83
CA ASN A 630 43.88 -23.91 22.74
C ASN A 630 43.94 -23.39 24.19
N GLY A 631 42.88 -22.71 24.65
CA GLY A 631 42.80 -22.16 26.00
C GLY A 631 43.62 -20.88 26.22
N GLU A 632 44.22 -20.32 25.17
CA GLU A 632 44.98 -19.07 25.31
C GLU A 632 44.08 -17.85 25.25
N THR A 633 44.53 -16.78 25.90
CA THR A 633 43.80 -15.50 25.94
C THR A 633 44.76 -14.32 25.77
N LEU A 634 44.28 -13.26 25.09
CA LEU A 634 44.87 -11.94 25.20
C LEU A 634 44.19 -11.18 26.33
N ARG A 635 44.98 -10.52 27.15
CA ARG A 635 44.52 -9.74 28.29
C ARG A 635 44.87 -8.26 28.13
N GLY A 636 43.91 -7.41 28.45
CA GLY A 636 44.06 -5.95 28.38
C GLY A 636 44.40 -5.47 26.96
N LEU A 637 43.67 -5.94 25.94
CA LEU A 637 43.85 -5.47 24.57
C LEU A 637 43.47 -4.00 24.45
N ASP A 638 44.41 -3.15 24.03
CA ASP A 638 44.20 -1.79 23.58
C ASP A 638 44.74 -1.68 22.14
N LEU A 639 43.86 -1.48 21.16
CA LEU A 639 44.21 -1.40 19.74
C LEU A 639 43.67 -0.08 19.17
N LYS A 640 44.56 0.67 18.55
CA LYS A 640 44.25 1.88 17.76
C LYS A 640 44.77 1.73 16.34
N LEU A 641 43.87 1.92 15.36
CA LEU A 641 44.21 1.85 13.94
C LEU A 641 43.54 3.02 13.20
N SER A 642 44.30 3.74 12.38
CA SER A 642 43.76 4.74 11.45
C SER A 642 44.16 4.40 10.03
N ARG A 643 43.17 4.41 9.14
CA ARG A 643 43.36 4.18 7.71
C ARG A 643 42.79 5.34 6.91
N ARG A 644 43.57 5.86 5.96
CA ARG A 644 43.17 6.95 5.06
C ARG A 644 43.62 6.62 3.63
N GLY A 645 42.71 6.78 2.65
CA GLY A 645 43.02 6.47 1.26
C GLY A 645 43.51 5.04 1.05
N GLY A 646 43.00 4.06 1.80
CA GLY A 646 43.40 2.65 1.75
C GLY A 646 44.77 2.34 2.38
N ARG A 647 45.47 3.34 2.98
CA ARG A 647 46.77 3.14 3.65
C ARG A 647 46.61 3.26 5.14
N ILE A 648 47.22 2.36 5.90
CA ILE A 648 47.34 2.49 7.36
C ILE A 648 48.25 3.66 7.71
N ARG A 649 47.75 4.60 8.50
CA ARG A 649 48.46 5.79 8.97
C ARG A 649 49.00 5.59 10.36
N THR A 650 48.19 4.97 11.21
CA THR A 650 48.59 4.64 12.58
C THR A 650 48.16 3.23 12.89
N PHE A 651 48.99 2.49 13.58
CA PHE A 651 48.68 1.19 14.16
C PHE A 651 49.43 1.09 15.49
N ASN A 652 48.70 0.83 16.55
CA ASN A 652 49.26 0.63 17.87
C ASN A 652 48.40 -0.41 18.60
N MET A 653 49.02 -1.48 19.08
CA MET A 653 48.39 -2.55 19.80
C MET A 653 49.20 -2.92 21.03
N THR A 654 48.59 -2.99 22.17
CA THR A 654 49.16 -3.50 23.37
C THR A 654 48.28 -4.51 24.02
N SER A 655 48.84 -5.62 24.48
CA SER A 655 48.14 -6.66 25.21
C SER A 655 49.11 -7.54 25.97
N LYS A 656 48.59 -8.48 26.74
CA LYS A 656 49.36 -9.53 27.37
C LYS A 656 48.89 -10.92 26.93
N ILE A 657 49.83 -11.86 26.74
CA ILE A 657 49.54 -13.23 26.30
C ILE A 657 50.25 -14.24 27.19
N GLY A 658 49.80 -15.50 27.20
CA GLY A 658 50.43 -16.54 28.00
C GLY A 658 50.41 -16.23 29.50
N ARG A 659 51.59 -16.26 30.15
CA ARG A 659 51.77 -15.94 31.57
C ARG A 659 52.07 -14.45 31.82
N ASP A 660 51.21 -13.52 31.31
CA ASP A 660 51.36 -12.06 31.38
C ASP A 660 52.51 -11.49 30.57
N THR A 661 52.89 -12.18 29.50
CA THR A 661 53.94 -11.71 28.60
C THR A 661 53.40 -10.61 27.71
N PRO A 662 54.08 -9.46 27.55
CA PRO A 662 53.65 -8.40 26.65
C PRO A 662 53.60 -8.88 25.22
N LEU A 663 52.52 -8.46 24.52
CA LEU A 663 52.38 -8.56 23.06
C LEU A 663 52.11 -7.14 22.54
N ASN A 664 53.07 -6.56 21.84
CA ASN A 664 53.02 -5.20 21.30
C ASN A 664 52.97 -5.24 19.79
N GLY A 665 52.24 -4.31 19.19
CA GLY A 665 52.18 -4.09 17.74
C GLY A 665 52.24 -2.60 17.44
N ASP A 666 53.07 -2.22 16.46
CA ASP A 666 53.16 -0.83 16.00
C ASP A 666 53.51 -0.73 14.51
N LEU A 667 53.51 0.49 14.01
CA LEU A 667 53.89 0.79 12.63
C LEU A 667 55.32 1.31 12.65
N ARG A 668 56.29 0.56 12.09
CA ARG A 668 57.69 0.93 12.05
C ARG A 668 58.19 1.15 10.62
N VAL A 669 59.24 1.90 10.49
CA VAL A 669 59.96 2.10 9.20
C VAL A 669 61.09 1.10 9.10
N ARG A 670 61.08 0.29 8.09
CA ARG A 670 62.15 -0.69 7.79
C ARG A 670 63.37 0.08 7.27
N ALA A 671 64.50 0.00 7.99
CA ALA A 671 65.69 0.74 7.66
C ALA A 671 66.31 0.47 6.26
N ARG A 672 66.05 -0.70 5.68
CA ARG A 672 66.62 -1.16 4.41
C ARG A 672 66.08 -0.39 3.19
N ASP A 673 64.84 -0.05 3.17
CA ASP A 673 64.12 0.47 2.00
C ASP A 673 63.16 1.64 2.35
N ASN A 674 63.17 2.08 3.59
CA ASN A 674 62.33 3.17 4.13
C ASN A 674 60.80 2.88 3.97
N HIS A 675 60.43 1.62 3.85
CA HIS A 675 59.01 1.19 3.78
C HIS A 675 58.43 1.05 5.19
N GLN A 676 57.16 1.47 5.33
CA GLN A 676 56.40 1.20 6.57
C GLN A 676 56.02 -0.28 6.62
N VAL A 677 56.21 -0.90 7.82
CA VAL A 677 55.80 -2.28 8.10
C VAL A 677 54.97 -2.33 9.37
N ILE A 678 54.00 -3.22 9.42
CA ILE A 678 53.32 -3.60 10.65
C ILE A 678 54.28 -4.52 11.40
N TYR A 679 54.57 -4.19 12.64
CA TYR A 679 55.50 -4.89 13.48
C TYR A 679 54.82 -5.43 14.73
N PHE A 680 55.04 -6.67 15.06
CA PHE A 680 54.58 -7.30 16.32
C PHE A 680 55.78 -7.90 17.04
N GLU A 681 55.76 -7.82 18.37
CA GLU A 681 56.77 -8.45 19.22
C GLU A 681 56.15 -9.04 20.49
N THR A 682 56.68 -10.15 20.91
CA THR A 682 56.34 -10.82 22.20
C THR A 682 57.50 -11.71 22.67
N ASP A 683 57.55 -11.94 23.97
CA ASP A 683 58.48 -12.93 24.57
C ASP A 683 57.88 -14.34 24.71
N ASP A 684 56.64 -14.57 24.26
CA ASP A 684 56.03 -15.91 24.22
C ASP A 684 55.36 -16.17 22.86
N ALA A 685 56.15 -16.50 21.85
CA ALA A 685 55.69 -16.89 20.54
C ALA A 685 54.73 -18.06 20.56
N GLY A 686 55.05 -19.06 21.42
CA GLY A 686 54.23 -20.29 21.55
C GLY A 686 52.82 -19.98 21.98
N ALA A 687 52.59 -19.06 22.89
CA ALA A 687 51.25 -18.64 23.31
C ALA A 687 50.52 -17.93 22.16
N LEU A 688 51.18 -17.12 21.30
CA LEU A 688 50.56 -16.52 20.16
C LEU A 688 50.17 -17.56 19.06
N PHE A 689 51.02 -18.56 18.81
CA PHE A 689 50.73 -19.64 17.86
C PHE A 689 49.56 -20.53 18.36
N ARG A 690 49.46 -20.77 19.68
CA ARG A 690 48.28 -21.44 20.27
C ARG A 690 47.05 -20.60 20.22
N PHE A 691 47.13 -19.29 20.50
CA PHE A 691 46.01 -18.36 20.44
C PHE A 691 45.39 -18.30 19.03
N THR A 692 46.26 -18.29 18.02
CA THR A 692 45.84 -18.19 16.59
C THR A 692 45.55 -19.54 15.95
N ASP A 693 45.74 -20.68 16.66
CA ASP A 693 45.63 -22.04 16.14
C ASP A 693 46.56 -22.35 14.98
N MET A 694 47.69 -21.63 14.90
CA MET A 694 48.66 -21.85 13.82
C MET A 694 49.53 -23.09 14.09
N TYR A 695 50.02 -23.25 15.33
CA TYR A 695 50.77 -24.43 15.76
C TYR A 695 50.77 -24.58 17.29
N PRO A 696 49.95 -25.47 17.85
CA PRO A 696 49.72 -25.55 19.31
C PRO A 696 50.87 -26.18 20.11
N ARG A 697 51.84 -26.80 19.47
CA ARG A 697 52.95 -27.53 20.07
C ARG A 697 54.21 -26.70 20.35
N MET A 698 54.17 -25.41 20.00
CA MET A 698 55.26 -24.42 20.28
C MET A 698 55.07 -23.81 21.70
N PHE A 699 56.18 -23.66 22.42
CA PHE A 699 56.19 -23.11 23.79
C PHE A 699 57.33 -22.09 23.96
N GLY A 700 57.03 -20.98 24.57
CA GLY A 700 57.96 -19.86 24.79
C GLY A 700 58.40 -19.19 23.51
N GLY A 701 59.54 -18.53 23.52
CA GLY A 701 60.16 -17.91 22.40
C GLY A 701 59.96 -16.38 22.27
N GLN A 702 61.08 -15.68 22.17
CA GLN A 702 61.06 -14.25 21.87
C GLN A 702 60.86 -14.08 20.38
N MET A 703 59.78 -13.43 20.01
CA MET A 703 59.37 -13.30 18.63
C MET A 703 59.18 -11.87 18.18
N TRP A 704 59.54 -11.58 16.94
CA TRP A 704 59.05 -10.48 16.18
C TRP A 704 58.62 -10.85 14.78
N VAL A 705 57.61 -10.15 14.27
CA VAL A 705 57.10 -10.24 12.88
C VAL A 705 57.05 -8.85 12.31
N ALA A 706 57.62 -8.70 11.12
CA ALA A 706 57.49 -7.48 10.34
C ALA A 706 56.82 -7.82 9.00
N MET A 707 55.76 -7.14 8.64
CA MET A 707 54.95 -7.45 7.47
C MET A 707 54.49 -6.15 6.77
N ASP A 708 54.51 -6.17 5.42
CA ASP A 708 53.98 -5.03 4.66
C ASP A 708 52.52 -4.75 5.02
N PRO A 709 52.10 -3.48 5.16
CA PRO A 709 50.68 -3.16 5.38
C PRO A 709 49.81 -3.58 4.18
N PRO A 710 48.53 -3.90 4.39
CA PRO A 710 47.60 -4.13 3.30
C PRO A 710 47.45 -2.86 2.43
N THR A 711 47.47 -3.05 1.10
CA THR A 711 47.25 -1.98 0.11
C THR A 711 45.91 -2.15 -0.60
N GLN A 712 45.46 -1.12 -1.32
CA GLN A 712 44.19 -1.14 -2.08
C GLN A 712 44.14 -2.22 -3.17
N GLU A 713 45.28 -2.61 -3.72
CA GLU A 713 45.40 -3.51 -4.86
C GLU A 713 45.44 -5.01 -4.46
N GLN A 714 45.16 -5.36 -3.20
CA GLN A 714 45.30 -6.73 -2.69
C GLN A 714 46.64 -7.37 -3.05
N SER A 715 47.68 -6.54 -3.17
CA SER A 715 49.02 -7.01 -3.46
C SER A 715 49.52 -7.96 -2.37
N PRO A 716 50.37 -8.92 -2.74
CA PRO A 716 50.94 -9.83 -1.77
C PRO A 716 51.71 -9.06 -0.67
N GLN A 717 51.46 -9.39 0.58
CA GLN A 717 52.12 -8.77 1.73
C GLN A 717 53.35 -9.62 2.06
N VAL A 718 54.52 -9.04 1.86
CA VAL A 718 55.79 -9.72 2.21
C VAL A 718 56.09 -9.46 3.69
N GLY A 719 56.51 -10.51 4.39
CA GLY A 719 56.89 -10.45 5.78
C GLY A 719 58.03 -11.38 6.16
N THR A 720 58.62 -11.05 7.30
CA THR A 720 59.68 -11.86 7.96
C THR A 720 59.24 -12.16 9.40
N LEU A 721 59.35 -13.41 9.76
CA LEU A 721 59.15 -13.90 11.13
C LEU A 721 60.53 -14.27 11.71
N PHE A 722 60.75 -13.90 12.98
CA PHE A 722 61.93 -14.27 13.73
C PHE A 722 61.56 -14.69 15.14
N ILE A 723 62.06 -15.86 15.58
CA ILE A 723 61.82 -16.38 16.92
C ILE A 723 63.11 -16.87 17.55
N ARG A 724 63.37 -16.55 18.83
CA ARG A 724 64.49 -17.06 19.61
C ARG A 724 64.02 -17.88 20.79
N SER A 725 64.82 -18.89 21.20
CA SER A 725 64.67 -19.63 22.48
C SER A 725 63.27 -20.21 22.69
N PHE A 726 62.82 -21.08 21.76
CA PHE A 726 61.52 -21.74 21.84
C PHE A 726 61.66 -23.27 21.90
N ALA A 727 60.62 -23.95 22.39
CA ALA A 727 60.56 -25.39 22.42
C ALA A 727 59.34 -25.92 21.63
N VAL A 728 59.50 -27.09 20.98
CA VAL A 728 58.39 -27.86 20.42
C VAL A 728 58.21 -29.16 21.23
N ARG A 729 57.03 -29.40 21.73
CA ARG A 729 56.71 -30.53 22.61
C ARG A 729 55.54 -31.33 22.06
N GLY A 730 55.58 -32.68 22.29
CA GLY A 730 54.50 -33.58 21.89
C GLY A 730 54.41 -33.77 20.38
N GLU A 731 55.52 -33.56 19.62
CA GLU A 731 55.59 -33.83 18.17
C GLU A 731 56.28 -35.20 17.90
N PRO A 732 55.50 -36.28 17.68
CA PRO A 732 56.09 -37.62 17.57
C PRO A 732 57.09 -37.79 16.46
N ALA A 733 56.95 -37.03 15.38
CA ALA A 733 57.90 -37.10 14.26
C ALA A 733 59.29 -36.54 14.65
N LEU A 734 59.24 -35.38 15.34
CA LEU A 734 60.46 -34.71 15.78
C LEU A 734 61.14 -35.47 16.91
N GLU A 735 60.35 -36.01 17.87
CA GLU A 735 60.87 -36.86 18.98
C GLU A 735 61.54 -38.10 18.44
N ARG A 736 61.04 -38.78 17.42
CA ARG A 736 61.69 -39.91 16.78
C ARG A 736 63.04 -39.57 16.13
N VAL A 737 63.15 -38.42 15.51
CA VAL A 737 64.39 -37.94 14.87
C VAL A 737 65.46 -37.69 15.94
N VAL A 738 65.10 -37.19 17.08
CA VAL A 738 66.03 -36.81 18.18
C VAL A 738 66.38 -37.99 19.13
N SER A 739 65.41 -38.92 19.26
CA SER A 739 65.63 -40.07 20.18
C SER A 739 66.86 -40.92 19.89
N GLY A 740 67.44 -40.85 18.69
CA GLY A 740 68.70 -41.45 18.33
C GLY A 740 69.97 -40.69 18.77
N ALA A 741 69.81 -39.52 19.43
CA ALA A 741 70.92 -38.68 19.83
C ALA A 741 71.58 -39.18 21.17
N PRO A 742 72.90 -39.14 21.33
CA PRO A 742 73.55 -39.41 22.61
C PRO A 742 73.06 -38.34 23.66
N GLY A 743 72.44 -38.80 24.74
CA GLY A 743 71.94 -37.94 25.78
C GLY A 743 70.47 -37.50 25.69
N ALA A 744 69.71 -37.95 24.64
CA ALA A 744 68.34 -37.58 24.39
C ALA A 744 67.31 -38.46 25.14
N ALA A 745 67.71 -39.48 25.84
CA ALA A 745 66.82 -40.39 26.62
C ALA A 745 66.06 -39.62 27.73
N GLY A 746 64.73 -39.51 27.59
CA GLY A 746 63.85 -38.83 28.52
C GLY A 746 63.53 -37.38 28.27
N ILE A 747 63.95 -36.81 27.18
CA ILE A 747 63.64 -35.40 26.84
C ILE A 747 62.18 -35.30 26.28
N ALA A 748 61.27 -34.69 27.01
CA ALA A 748 59.93 -34.44 26.58
C ALA A 748 59.86 -33.16 25.74
N GLY A 749 60.49 -33.15 24.56
CA GLY A 749 60.45 -32.02 23.62
C GLY A 749 61.83 -31.62 23.08
N VAL A 750 61.84 -30.75 22.11
CA VAL A 750 63.04 -30.27 21.41
C VAL A 750 63.18 -28.76 21.55
N ASP A 751 64.29 -28.28 22.04
CA ASP A 751 64.63 -26.86 22.17
C ASP A 751 65.29 -26.34 20.90
N PHE A 752 64.88 -25.14 20.47
CA PHE A 752 65.44 -24.42 19.36
C PHE A 752 65.98 -23.07 19.82
N SER A 753 67.13 -22.68 19.26
CA SER A 753 67.82 -21.41 19.57
C SER A 753 67.23 -20.27 18.74
N GLU A 754 66.94 -20.54 17.50
CA GLU A 754 66.33 -19.51 16.57
C GLU A 754 65.52 -20.15 15.44
N MET A 755 64.52 -19.36 14.98
CA MET A 755 63.82 -19.57 13.71
C MET A 755 63.74 -18.26 12.95
N ARG A 756 63.97 -18.33 11.64
CA ARG A 756 63.69 -17.25 10.70
C ARG A 756 62.92 -17.81 9.55
N ALA A 757 61.86 -17.12 9.12
CA ALA A 757 61.07 -17.45 7.93
C ALA A 757 60.63 -16.22 7.19
N ASP A 758 60.88 -16.14 5.89
CA ASP A 758 60.29 -15.14 5.04
C ASP A 758 58.98 -15.72 4.48
N PHE A 759 57.94 -14.91 4.48
CA PHE A 759 56.62 -15.34 4.02
C PHE A 759 55.96 -14.30 3.14
N THR A 760 55.03 -14.76 2.32
CA THR A 760 54.18 -13.92 1.51
C THR A 760 52.70 -14.28 1.82
N ARG A 761 51.96 -13.30 2.31
CA ARG A 761 50.53 -13.47 2.57
C ARG A 761 49.72 -13.00 1.36
N PHE A 762 48.79 -13.85 0.95
CA PHE A 762 47.74 -13.60 -0.05
C PHE A 762 46.39 -13.66 0.64
N PRO A 763 45.29 -13.18 0.01
CA PRO A 763 43.95 -13.36 0.54
C PRO A 763 43.63 -14.84 0.82
N GLY A 764 43.40 -15.20 2.07
CA GLY A 764 43.11 -16.56 2.51
C GLY A 764 44.28 -17.59 2.45
N LYS A 765 45.50 -17.16 2.08
CA LYS A 765 46.66 -18.04 1.92
C LYS A 765 47.96 -17.41 2.40
N MET A 766 48.91 -18.22 2.76
CA MET A 766 50.28 -17.81 3.08
C MET A 766 51.29 -18.77 2.46
N ALA A 767 52.32 -18.24 1.81
CA ALA A 767 53.46 -19.00 1.31
C ALA A 767 54.66 -18.73 2.20
N VAL A 768 55.26 -19.75 2.76
CA VAL A 768 56.50 -19.69 3.55
C VAL A 768 57.68 -20.00 2.61
N ARG A 769 58.70 -19.15 2.67
CA ARG A 769 59.94 -19.29 1.90
C ARG A 769 61.14 -19.16 2.82
N ASP A 770 62.19 -19.82 2.49
CA ASP A 770 63.50 -19.67 3.19
C ASP A 770 63.35 -19.77 4.72
N GLY A 771 62.43 -20.62 5.23
CA GLY A 771 62.32 -20.92 6.63
C GLY A 771 63.53 -21.72 7.13
N VAL A 772 64.20 -21.24 8.15
CA VAL A 772 65.33 -21.93 8.79
C VAL A 772 65.12 -21.96 10.29
N VAL A 773 65.24 -23.15 10.86
CA VAL A 773 65.17 -23.40 12.30
C VAL A 773 66.46 -23.99 12.76
N ARG A 774 67.00 -23.46 13.88
CA ARG A 774 68.26 -23.94 14.46
C ARG A 774 68.11 -24.30 15.91
N GLY A 775 68.63 -25.43 16.29
CA GLY A 775 68.67 -25.86 17.66
C GLY A 775 69.93 -26.66 17.96
N PRO A 776 70.28 -26.93 19.22
CA PRO A 776 71.48 -27.69 19.58
C PRO A 776 71.45 -29.15 19.10
N LEU A 777 70.25 -29.76 19.08
CA LEU A 777 70.08 -31.15 18.68
C LEU A 777 69.60 -31.33 17.24
N VAL A 778 68.81 -30.38 16.73
CA VAL A 778 68.18 -30.48 15.43
C VAL A 778 68.16 -29.07 14.74
N GLY A 779 68.48 -29.04 13.46
CA GLY A 779 68.18 -27.94 12.56
C GLY A 779 67.07 -28.38 11.58
N ALA A 780 66.34 -27.38 11.01
CA ALA A 780 65.38 -27.69 9.97
C ALA A 780 65.22 -26.53 8.97
N THR A 781 64.89 -26.87 7.73
CA THR A 781 64.37 -25.93 6.76
C THR A 781 62.88 -26.07 6.64
N VAL A 782 62.14 -25.01 6.32
CA VAL A 782 60.67 -25.01 6.15
C VAL A 782 60.30 -24.15 4.96
N GLU A 783 59.57 -24.75 4.03
CA GLU A 783 58.95 -24.05 2.88
C GLU A 783 57.61 -24.66 2.52
N GLY A 784 56.74 -23.87 1.87
CA GLY A 784 55.44 -24.38 1.38
C GLY A 784 54.31 -23.41 1.61
N ASN A 785 53.10 -23.93 1.67
CA ASN A 785 51.88 -23.17 1.63
C ASN A 785 50.94 -23.50 2.79
N ILE A 786 50.19 -22.49 3.23
CA ILE A 786 49.08 -22.63 4.17
C ILE A 786 47.86 -22.04 3.47
N ASP A 787 46.79 -22.83 3.26
CA ASP A 787 45.48 -22.39 2.73
C ASP A 787 44.44 -22.35 3.85
N TYR A 788 44.18 -21.15 4.40
CA TYR A 788 43.21 -20.96 5.47
C TYR A 788 41.76 -21.12 4.99
N THR A 789 41.54 -21.04 3.68
CA THR A 789 40.19 -21.21 3.10
C THR A 789 39.76 -22.66 3.04
N ARG A 790 40.73 -23.56 2.88
CA ARG A 790 40.56 -25.01 2.82
C ARG A 790 40.93 -25.71 4.12
N ASP A 791 41.42 -24.93 5.11
CA ASP A 791 41.95 -25.46 6.36
C ASP A 791 43.06 -26.47 6.15
N ASP A 792 44.00 -26.16 5.23
CA ASP A 792 45.03 -27.07 4.74
C ASP A 792 46.40 -26.46 4.77
N VAL A 793 47.37 -27.22 5.32
CA VAL A 793 48.80 -26.91 5.38
C VAL A 793 49.56 -27.89 4.50
N HIS A 794 50.48 -27.40 3.70
CA HIS A 794 51.39 -28.15 2.90
C HIS A 794 52.81 -27.55 3.03
N LEU A 795 53.53 -27.99 4.07
CA LEU A 795 54.91 -27.55 4.32
C LEU A 795 55.84 -28.73 4.15
N ARG A 796 57.02 -28.45 3.65
CA ARG A 796 58.09 -29.43 3.47
C ARG A 796 59.43 -28.85 3.93
N GLY A 797 60.36 -29.69 4.19
CA GLY A 797 61.70 -29.25 4.58
C GLY A 797 62.64 -30.44 4.86
N THR A 798 63.78 -30.11 5.42
CA THR A 798 64.80 -31.11 5.80
C THR A 798 65.13 -30.95 7.27
N PHE A 799 65.03 -32.02 8.05
CA PHE A 799 65.62 -32.10 9.37
C PHE A 799 67.07 -32.47 9.32
N VAL A 800 67.91 -31.76 10.03
CA VAL A 800 69.31 -32.01 10.17
C VAL A 800 69.64 -32.41 11.61
N PRO A 801 69.68 -33.73 11.93
CA PRO A 801 70.01 -34.18 13.29
C PRO A 801 71.43 -33.79 13.65
N PHE A 802 71.66 -33.58 14.91
CA PHE A 802 72.95 -33.15 15.46
C PHE A 802 73.51 -31.90 14.78
N TYR A 803 72.72 -30.89 14.62
CA TYR A 803 73.00 -29.70 13.82
C TYR A 803 74.34 -29.04 14.16
N GLY A 804 74.70 -28.97 15.42
CA GLY A 804 75.96 -28.40 15.88
C GLY A 804 77.18 -29.16 15.35
N LEU A 805 77.17 -30.49 15.39
CA LEU A 805 78.25 -31.33 14.90
C LEU A 805 78.24 -31.50 13.41
N ASN A 806 77.04 -31.73 12.82
CA ASN A 806 76.87 -31.96 11.39
C ASN A 806 77.28 -30.73 10.51
N ASN A 807 77.07 -29.52 11.02
CA ASN A 807 77.43 -28.29 10.32
C ASN A 807 78.92 -27.93 10.42
N MET A 808 79.66 -28.47 11.35
CA MET A 808 81.10 -28.30 11.46
C MET A 808 81.83 -28.87 10.21
N PHE A 809 81.34 -30.03 9.71
CA PHE A 809 81.89 -30.63 8.48
C PHE A 809 81.57 -29.84 7.19
N GLY A 810 80.45 -29.08 7.14
CA GLY A 810 80.04 -28.20 6.03
C GLY A 810 80.90 -26.93 5.94
N GLN A 811 81.56 -26.56 6.97
CA GLN A 811 82.46 -25.37 6.99
C GLN A 811 83.88 -25.63 6.49
N ILE A 812 84.21 -26.90 6.28
CA ILE A 812 85.52 -27.27 5.67
C ILE A 812 85.39 -27.01 4.17
N PRO A 813 86.25 -26.10 3.56
CA PRO A 813 85.99 -25.58 2.17
C PRO A 813 85.94 -26.67 1.07
N ILE A 814 86.62 -27.76 1.21
CA ILE A 814 86.65 -28.85 0.20
C ILE A 814 85.59 -29.94 0.53
N VAL A 815 85.37 -30.24 1.78
CA VAL A 815 84.44 -31.31 2.23
C VAL A 815 82.99 -30.80 2.17
N GLY A 816 82.76 -29.53 2.50
CA GLY A 816 81.48 -28.93 2.43
C GLY A 816 80.91 -28.79 1.03
N LEU A 817 81.73 -28.57 0.03
CA LEU A 817 81.33 -28.44 -1.38
C LEU A 817 80.89 -29.79 -1.97
N PHE A 818 81.56 -30.93 -1.62
CA PHE A 818 81.25 -32.26 -2.17
C PHE A 818 80.22 -33.08 -1.39
N LEU A 819 80.05 -32.79 -0.09
CA LEU A 819 79.19 -33.61 0.79
C LEU A 819 78.01 -32.84 1.41
N GLY A 820 78.04 -31.50 1.42
CA GLY A 820 77.12 -30.67 2.17
C GLY A 820 75.95 -30.05 1.36
N GLY A 821 76.02 -30.02 0.05
CA GLY A 821 74.91 -29.55 -0.83
C GLY A 821 74.54 -28.08 -0.76
N GLY A 822 75.32 -27.24 -0.03
CA GLY A 822 75.12 -25.82 0.18
C GLY A 822 75.48 -25.36 1.59
N SER A 823 75.73 -24.07 1.78
CA SER A 823 76.23 -23.49 3.06
C SER A 823 75.29 -23.62 4.27
N LYS A 824 74.15 -24.23 4.13
CA LYS A 824 73.15 -24.39 5.17
C LYS A 824 72.60 -25.84 5.38
N GLU A 825 73.00 -26.80 4.54
CA GLU A 825 72.57 -28.19 4.60
C GLU A 825 73.70 -29.09 5.14
N GLY A 826 73.56 -29.69 6.31
CA GLY A 826 74.58 -30.61 6.86
C GLY A 826 74.74 -31.89 6.04
N LEU A 827 75.73 -32.73 6.37
CA LEU A 827 76.05 -34.00 5.72
C LEU A 827 74.92 -35.03 5.72
N VAL A 828 74.11 -35.04 6.81
CA VAL A 828 72.95 -35.95 6.99
C VAL A 828 71.70 -35.09 7.19
N GLY A 829 70.70 -35.31 6.38
CA GLY A 829 69.37 -34.64 6.53
C GLY A 829 68.26 -35.54 6.17
N ILE A 830 67.15 -35.43 6.80
CA ILE A 830 65.91 -36.21 6.63
C ILE A 830 64.84 -35.31 6.10
N THR A 831 64.32 -35.56 4.94
CA THR A 831 63.20 -34.79 4.39
C THR A 831 61.92 -35.08 5.12
N TYR A 832 61.11 -34.06 5.33
CA TYR A 832 59.80 -34.17 5.96
C TYR A 832 58.75 -33.38 5.19
N GLU A 833 57.51 -33.77 5.41
CA GLU A 833 56.33 -33.07 4.90
C GLU A 833 55.31 -32.95 6.06
N ALA A 834 54.68 -31.75 6.17
CA ALA A 834 53.62 -31.50 7.09
C ALA A 834 52.35 -31.14 6.31
N VAL A 835 51.30 -31.96 6.45
CA VAL A 835 50.02 -31.81 5.76
C VAL A 835 48.85 -31.90 6.69
N GLY A 836 47.70 -31.21 6.37
CA GLY A 836 46.50 -31.27 7.15
C GLY A 836 46.11 -29.91 7.75
N PRO A 837 45.17 -29.87 8.73
CA PRO A 837 44.71 -28.62 9.28
C PRO A 837 45.84 -27.87 10.03
N PRO A 838 45.84 -26.49 9.97
CA PRO A 838 46.89 -25.67 10.59
C PRO A 838 47.13 -25.99 12.06
N GLY A 839 46.09 -26.14 12.88
CA GLY A 839 46.20 -26.44 14.30
C GLY A 839 46.68 -27.86 14.61
N ALA A 840 46.67 -28.81 13.68
CA ALA A 840 47.07 -30.22 13.86
C ALA A 840 47.66 -30.85 12.60
N PRO A 841 48.74 -30.27 12.02
CA PRO A 841 49.35 -30.85 10.82
C PRO A 841 49.99 -32.19 11.14
N ARG A 842 49.86 -33.16 10.22
CA ARG A 842 50.52 -34.43 10.33
C ARG A 842 51.88 -34.35 9.68
N ILE A 843 52.96 -34.53 10.47
CA ILE A 843 54.31 -34.53 10.00
C ILE A 843 54.71 -35.99 9.62
N THR A 844 55.12 -36.20 8.40
CA THR A 844 55.71 -37.45 7.88
C THR A 844 57.13 -37.22 7.52
N VAL A 845 58.00 -38.19 7.87
CA VAL A 845 59.42 -38.13 7.54
C VAL A 845 59.79 -39.26 6.56
N ASN A 846 60.67 -38.92 5.63
CA ASN A 846 61.18 -39.91 4.66
C ASN A 846 62.58 -40.40 5.10
N PRO A 847 62.67 -41.57 5.74
CA PRO A 847 63.94 -42.05 6.28
C PRO A 847 64.95 -42.41 5.17
N VAL A 848 64.54 -42.72 3.96
CA VAL A 848 65.45 -43.06 2.83
C VAL A 848 66.28 -41.82 2.43
N SER A 849 65.82 -40.61 2.67
CA SER A 849 66.53 -39.38 2.38
C SER A 849 67.76 -39.14 3.25
N ALA A 850 67.87 -39.83 4.40
CA ALA A 850 69.03 -39.75 5.30
C ALA A 850 70.31 -40.28 4.73
N ILE A 851 70.23 -41.17 3.70
CA ILE A 851 71.40 -41.87 3.09
C ILE A 851 71.92 -41.11 1.86
N ALA A 852 71.20 -40.08 1.33
CA ALA A 852 71.55 -39.39 0.10
C ALA A 852 72.46 -38.20 0.40
N PRO A 853 73.58 -37.95 -0.26
CA PRO A 853 74.35 -36.73 -0.18
C PRO A 853 73.55 -35.49 -0.56
N GLY A 854 73.88 -34.37 0.04
CA GLY A 854 73.08 -33.13 -0.05
C GLY A 854 72.61 -32.71 -1.44
N LEU A 855 73.46 -32.83 -2.47
CA LEU A 855 73.08 -32.52 -3.84
C LEU A 855 72.03 -33.47 -4.43
N LEU A 856 72.04 -34.77 -4.06
CA LEU A 856 71.14 -35.79 -4.59
C LEU A 856 69.73 -35.73 -3.92
N ARG A 857 69.60 -35.12 -2.77
CA ARG A 857 68.26 -34.92 -2.08
C ARG A 857 67.30 -34.04 -2.85
N LYS A 858 67.81 -33.13 -3.70
CA LYS A 858 66.95 -32.35 -4.61
C LYS A 858 66.21 -33.17 -5.64
N PHE A 859 66.70 -34.41 -5.89
CA PHE A 859 66.15 -35.36 -6.90
C PHE A 859 65.30 -36.46 -6.29
N ILE A 860 65.15 -36.49 -4.92
CA ILE A 860 64.33 -37.49 -4.27
C ILE A 860 62.94 -36.81 -4.09
N PRO A 861 61.84 -37.31 -4.75
CA PRO A 861 60.55 -36.73 -4.63
C PRO A 861 60.08 -36.74 -3.16
N SER A 862 59.66 -35.57 -2.65
CA SER A 862 58.84 -35.55 -1.43
C SER A 862 57.53 -36.25 -1.73
N PRO A 863 56.93 -36.99 -0.78
CA PRO A 863 55.62 -37.55 -0.96
C PRO A 863 54.58 -36.39 -0.97
N GLY A 864 54.23 -35.92 -2.19
CA GLY A 864 53.25 -34.86 -2.44
C GLY A 864 53.73 -33.89 -3.53
N THR A 865 52.85 -33.59 -4.47
CA THR A 865 53.16 -32.66 -5.55
C THR A 865 52.95 -31.22 -5.09
N PHE A 866 53.96 -30.36 -5.19
CA PHE A 866 53.86 -28.94 -5.05
C PHE A 866 52.93 -28.38 -6.13
N ASP A 867 51.89 -27.57 -5.74
CA ASP A 867 51.04 -26.88 -6.69
C ASP A 867 51.77 -25.64 -7.24
N PRO A 868 52.26 -25.63 -8.49
CA PRO A 868 52.95 -24.48 -9.09
C PRO A 868 52.03 -23.27 -9.29
N ASN A 869 50.69 -23.44 -9.28
CA ASN A 869 49.73 -22.35 -9.44
C ASN A 869 49.49 -21.54 -8.16
N PHE A 870 50.08 -21.96 -7.04
CA PHE A 870 49.98 -21.22 -5.77
C PHE A 870 50.84 -19.95 -5.76
N LEU A 871 51.91 -19.91 -6.54
CA LEU A 871 52.80 -18.75 -6.64
C LEU A 871 52.53 -18.00 -7.95
N PRO A 872 52.44 -16.64 -7.91
CA PRO A 872 52.41 -15.90 -9.17
C PRO A 872 53.68 -16.13 -9.96
N PRO A 873 53.63 -16.11 -11.30
CA PRO A 873 54.81 -16.27 -12.14
C PRO A 873 55.88 -15.25 -11.70
N THR A 874 57.06 -15.74 -11.50
CA THR A 874 58.24 -14.90 -11.21
C THR A 874 58.54 -14.02 -12.44
N ARG A 875 58.31 -12.70 -12.31
CA ARG A 875 58.93 -11.70 -13.21
C ARG A 875 60.37 -11.47 -12.81
#